data_0c93444703a7d8896fd92cbad9b573ef
#
_entry.id   0c93444703a7d8896fd92cbad9b573ef
#
_cell.length_a   1.000
_cell.length_b   1.000
_cell.length_c   1.000
_cell.angle_alpha   90.00
_cell.angle_beta   90.00
_cell.angle_gamma   90.00
#
_symmetry.space_group_name_H-M   'P 1'
#
loop_
_entity.id
_entity.type
_entity.pdbx_description
1 polymer ?
#
loop_
_entity_poly.entity_id
_entity_poly.type
_entity_poly.pdbx_seq_one_letter_code
_entity_poly.pdbx_strand_id
1 'polypeptide(L)'
;MEREVENPICRVTLNSLISSSFQTLEDQKRREKEKNRSLSKPLRKYYIGTLNANTLVKTGKIKQLTDTLEKFNIKILAIQETRYTDENHFDTGNYRIYKGKPAIRKGTPTMFGTGFAVHKSVRDNILDFNSISERISTITFKSGNKKYTVINVHAPTNDHNRKKPQEVVDFWEDLEELTNQIPQNHIKIVLGDLNAQLGKEKKYKEITGPFTAHNRTNKNGEHFIKYCKNFNLKIMSTQFQKPRQKLTTWRSPNILWGEFQIDHVAITEKNTGEILNVRTRKGFFESDHHLLQVKIRPIPKNKNIKRNKVIRPDPQYLKINKEKIIEEINQNTTDNWTDLANAVQKAMVWAQPPRKRKHRWWNAICDQAIERRIQAWRKFNSNRTPATWQDFHEVQKQSSKEIRKEKRAYDKNRLDEIEEDFKKNNTRNFYRVFKENIKGYQPPNICFKRTDGTLETNTKENCEILKKYFDKLLNCEKPKEKLNFMKNIPNPESQPPTVTEIEEIIKQLKNNRAPGEDGIIAEIWKLRDSNILNKIHRILTEIWIKEEIPQDWKCALIHPLHKKGDKTNPDNYRGISLLPVTYKILSKALLNRLELQVDSLIGEYQAGFRKGRSCAEQIWNLRTILKVRQTNNTVATFVDFKKAYDSIDRQTLFDTLEEYSVDRKTKSLIKQTLSDTTSKIKFLGEISEPFEIHTGVRQGDGLSPLLFNIVLDKIIKEWETKVKGIQLGKTRANKTIIKCLAFADDLVILSNNRQEAQEALELLHEISAKTGLQISYEKTQFMERKKSIQSMHTKYGVVKRVEKFKYLGEYIQIGGSNKASNVERAEKLQKAYKLTWTHYNKRNISRKAKLRHYNTVVLPEALYASETTTIGASGIAEAEKVERKILRKIFGAVHRDGIWMKRPTKELYEDSNKLTDMIKKRRLSFYGHIYRMNDNRLTKKIFNVINCSIKKTNWFHEIEDDLMQAGINKEMINNRIDFRNKIANIKFDAKEKKRTGVLWTEQRKKEHSERMKKFWQKKKGK
;
A
#
# COMPACT_ATOMS: atom_id res chain seq x y z
N MET A 1 -95.74 -3.58 26.46
CA MET A 1 -94.80 -2.45 26.44
C MET A 1 -93.42 -2.94 26.85
N GLU A 2 -92.70 -3.50 25.89
CA GLU A 2 -91.44 -4.08 26.06
C GLU A 2 -90.38 -3.12 25.47
N ARG A 3 -89.32 -2.80 26.29
CA ARG A 3 -88.21 -2.11 25.81
C ARG A 3 -87.05 -3.09 25.79
N GLU A 4 -86.68 -3.54 24.61
CA GLU A 4 -85.41 -4.26 24.39
C GLU A 4 -84.23 -3.29 24.60
N VAL A 5 -83.35 -3.71 25.43
CA VAL A 5 -82.01 -3.08 25.58
C VAL A 5 -81.01 -3.80 24.70
N GLU A 6 -80.67 -3.17 23.59
CA GLU A 6 -79.52 -3.66 22.73
C GLU A 6 -78.21 -3.39 23.43
N ASN A 7 -77.51 -4.43 23.67
CA ASN A 7 -76.14 -4.39 24.27
C ASN A 7 -75.07 -4.11 23.21
N PRO A 8 -74.36 -2.97 23.23
CA PRO A 8 -73.42 -2.59 22.17
C PRO A 8 -72.12 -3.40 22.12
N ILE A 9 -71.88 -4.26 23.10
CA ILE A 9 -70.57 -4.98 23.20
C ILE A 9 -70.46 -6.17 22.23
N CYS A 10 -71.59 -6.78 21.81
CA CYS A 10 -71.55 -7.92 20.87
C CYS A 10 -71.27 -7.52 19.42
N ARG A 11 -71.52 -6.28 18.99
CA ARG A 11 -71.27 -5.83 17.62
C ARG A 11 -69.80 -5.47 17.36
N VAL A 12 -69.04 -5.04 18.38
CA VAL A 12 -67.62 -4.70 18.25
C VAL A 12 -66.74 -5.95 18.15
N THR A 13 -67.08 -7.03 18.84
CA THR A 13 -66.31 -8.29 18.78
C THR A 13 -66.55 -9.08 17.49
N LEU A 14 -67.73 -9.03 16.87
CA LEU A 14 -67.99 -9.68 15.59
C LEU A 14 -67.28 -8.98 14.42
N ASN A 15 -67.25 -7.65 14.39
CA ASN A 15 -66.55 -6.88 13.38
C ASN A 15 -65.01 -6.97 13.51
N SER A 16 -64.50 -7.13 14.74
CA SER A 16 -63.04 -7.35 14.91
C SER A 16 -62.59 -8.77 14.51
N LEU A 17 -63.40 -9.78 14.69
CA LEU A 17 -63.14 -11.15 14.25
C LEU A 17 -63.30 -11.31 12.74
N ILE A 18 -64.24 -10.61 12.09
CA ILE A 18 -64.41 -10.62 10.64
C ILE A 18 -63.27 -9.83 10.00
N SER A 19 -62.80 -8.72 10.55
CA SER A 19 -61.66 -7.97 10.02
C SER A 19 -60.33 -8.72 10.20
N SER A 20 -60.12 -9.45 11.29
CA SER A 20 -58.93 -10.26 11.50
C SER A 20 -58.88 -11.51 10.60
N SER A 21 -60.01 -12.14 10.30
CA SER A 21 -60.11 -13.25 9.37
C SER A 21 -59.97 -12.81 7.90
N PHE A 22 -60.40 -11.62 7.54
CA PHE A 22 -60.14 -11.02 6.21
C PHE A 22 -58.66 -10.64 6.03
N GLN A 23 -58.02 -10.06 7.04
CA GLN A 23 -56.59 -9.75 6.99
C GLN A 23 -55.73 -11.03 6.88
N THR A 24 -56.07 -12.10 7.58
CA THR A 24 -55.37 -13.40 7.46
C THR A 24 -55.59 -14.05 6.11
N LEU A 25 -56.75 -13.91 5.48
CA LEU A 25 -56.99 -14.41 4.12
C LEU A 25 -56.31 -13.58 3.04
N GLU A 26 -56.21 -12.28 3.21
CA GLU A 26 -55.43 -11.41 2.31
C GLU A 26 -53.93 -11.67 2.45
N ASP A 27 -53.43 -11.86 3.67
CA ASP A 27 -52.05 -12.20 3.93
C ASP A 27 -51.68 -13.61 3.38
N GLN A 28 -52.62 -14.57 3.51
CA GLN A 28 -52.43 -15.90 2.86
C GLN A 28 -52.45 -15.77 1.32
N LYS A 29 -53.40 -15.05 0.74
CA LYS A 29 -53.42 -14.78 -0.71
C LYS A 29 -52.21 -13.96 -1.17
N ARG A 30 -51.67 -13.08 -0.32
CA ARG A 30 -50.45 -12.32 -0.59
C ARG A 30 -49.22 -13.23 -0.52
N ARG A 31 -49.15 -14.13 0.47
CA ARG A 31 -48.08 -15.15 0.58
C ARG A 31 -48.12 -16.17 -0.53
N GLU A 32 -49.30 -16.60 -0.99
CA GLU A 32 -49.42 -17.43 -2.18
C GLU A 32 -49.09 -16.70 -3.48
N LYS A 33 -49.51 -15.41 -3.65
CA LYS A 33 -49.06 -14.58 -4.78
C LYS A 33 -47.56 -14.32 -4.75
N GLU A 34 -46.93 -14.17 -3.55
CA GLU A 34 -45.49 -14.08 -3.43
C GLU A 34 -44.76 -15.41 -3.68
N LYS A 35 -45.35 -16.56 -3.21
CA LYS A 35 -44.85 -17.92 -3.58
C LYS A 35 -44.96 -18.15 -5.09
N ASN A 36 -46.10 -17.84 -5.71
CA ASN A 36 -46.28 -18.02 -7.14
C ASN A 36 -45.45 -17.00 -7.98
N ARG A 37 -45.18 -15.79 -7.47
CA ARG A 37 -44.18 -14.87 -8.06
C ARG A 37 -42.75 -15.35 -7.89
N SER A 38 -42.45 -16.15 -6.88
CA SER A 38 -41.12 -16.73 -6.71
C SER A 38 -40.88 -17.92 -7.67
N LEU A 39 -41.95 -18.65 -8.03
CA LEU A 39 -41.92 -19.75 -9.01
C LEU A 39 -41.88 -19.26 -10.46
N SER A 40 -42.33 -18.04 -10.76
CA SER A 40 -42.39 -17.48 -12.13
C SER A 40 -41.34 -16.41 -12.45
N LYS A 41 -40.30 -16.20 -11.61
CA LYS A 41 -39.18 -15.34 -12.01
C LYS A 41 -38.43 -15.98 -13.18
N PRO A 42 -38.39 -15.37 -14.40
CA PRO A 42 -37.73 -15.97 -15.52
C PRO A 42 -36.28 -16.27 -15.14
N LEU A 43 -35.86 -17.53 -15.33
CA LEU A 43 -34.49 -18.00 -15.10
C LEU A 43 -33.53 -16.97 -15.68
N ARG A 44 -32.77 -16.29 -14.83
CA ARG A 44 -31.82 -15.25 -15.25
C ARG A 44 -30.88 -15.82 -16.29
N LYS A 45 -30.92 -15.27 -17.50
CA LYS A 45 -30.08 -15.68 -18.62
C LYS A 45 -28.63 -15.32 -18.31
N TYR A 46 -27.71 -16.29 -18.23
CA TYR A 46 -26.29 -16.08 -18.04
C TYR A 46 -25.54 -16.30 -19.35
N TYR A 47 -24.62 -15.39 -19.62
CA TYR A 47 -23.81 -15.47 -20.82
C TYR A 47 -22.34 -15.35 -20.46
N ILE A 48 -21.52 -16.20 -21.09
CA ILE A 48 -20.08 -16.05 -21.21
C ILE A 48 -19.76 -15.76 -22.68
N GLY A 49 -18.53 -15.45 -23.02
CA GLY A 49 -18.19 -15.19 -24.43
C GLY A 49 -16.70 -15.10 -24.68
N THR A 50 -16.37 -14.96 -25.96
CA THR A 50 -15.01 -14.68 -26.41
C THR A 50 -14.98 -13.58 -27.46
N LEU A 51 -13.92 -12.80 -27.49
CA LEU A 51 -13.70 -11.70 -28.42
C LEU A 51 -12.21 -11.42 -28.59
N ASN A 52 -11.70 -11.52 -29.80
CA ASN A 52 -10.43 -10.91 -30.15
C ASN A 52 -10.63 -9.40 -30.27
N ALA A 53 -9.99 -8.63 -29.38
CA ALA A 53 -10.23 -7.19 -29.23
C ALA A 53 -9.38 -6.33 -30.20
N ASN A 54 -8.41 -6.93 -30.88
CA ASN A 54 -7.45 -6.20 -31.72
C ASN A 54 -6.95 -4.91 -31.01
N THR A 55 -6.42 -5.08 -29.83
CA THR A 55 -5.95 -4.08 -28.84
C THR A 55 -7.04 -3.44 -27.94
N LEU A 56 -6.76 -3.40 -26.65
CA LEU A 56 -7.54 -2.65 -25.66
C LEU A 56 -6.85 -1.36 -25.20
N VAL A 57 -5.64 -1.11 -25.64
CA VAL A 57 -4.82 0.04 -25.21
C VAL A 57 -5.27 1.35 -25.86
N LYS A 58 -5.95 1.29 -27.00
CA LYS A 58 -6.46 2.50 -27.69
C LYS A 58 -7.51 3.23 -26.85
N THR A 59 -7.48 4.57 -26.94
CA THR A 59 -8.41 5.46 -26.22
C THR A 59 -9.88 5.07 -26.47
N GLY A 60 -10.66 4.88 -25.40
CA GLY A 60 -12.09 4.57 -25.44
C GLY A 60 -12.45 3.08 -25.62
N LYS A 61 -11.53 2.21 -26.04
CA LYS A 61 -11.79 0.78 -26.26
C LYS A 61 -12.31 0.04 -25.02
N ILE A 62 -11.74 0.30 -23.86
CA ILE A 62 -12.17 -0.31 -22.59
C ILE A 62 -13.63 0.08 -22.27
N LYS A 63 -13.99 1.34 -22.44
CA LYS A 63 -15.36 1.80 -22.22
C LYS A 63 -16.33 1.14 -23.20
N GLN A 64 -15.98 1.10 -24.48
CA GLN A 64 -16.75 0.43 -25.52
C GLN A 64 -16.95 -1.07 -25.19
N LEU A 65 -15.89 -1.75 -24.71
CA LEU A 65 -15.97 -3.15 -24.29
C LEU A 65 -16.97 -3.31 -23.15
N THR A 66 -16.82 -2.56 -22.06
CA THR A 66 -17.71 -2.70 -20.89
C THR A 66 -19.18 -2.39 -21.22
N ASP A 67 -19.45 -1.39 -22.06
CA ASP A 67 -20.81 -1.07 -22.50
C ASP A 67 -21.39 -2.19 -23.35
N THR A 68 -20.58 -2.78 -24.24
CA THR A 68 -21.01 -3.94 -25.06
C THR A 68 -21.32 -5.14 -24.16
N LEU A 69 -20.49 -5.43 -23.16
CA LEU A 69 -20.70 -6.52 -22.23
C LEU A 69 -21.94 -6.35 -21.36
N GLU A 70 -22.21 -5.13 -20.89
CA GLU A 70 -23.44 -4.79 -20.16
C GLU A 70 -24.68 -4.99 -21.04
N LYS A 71 -24.65 -4.47 -22.26
CA LYS A 71 -25.75 -4.60 -23.21
C LYS A 71 -26.14 -6.04 -23.48
N PHE A 72 -25.15 -6.94 -23.60
CA PHE A 72 -25.40 -8.36 -23.87
C PHE A 72 -25.42 -9.22 -22.63
N ASN A 73 -25.32 -8.62 -21.42
CA ASN A 73 -25.32 -9.30 -20.14
C ASN A 73 -24.24 -10.40 -20.01
N ILE A 74 -23.06 -10.16 -20.62
CA ILE A 74 -21.93 -11.08 -20.54
C ILE A 74 -21.34 -11.04 -19.14
N LYS A 75 -21.21 -12.19 -18.49
CA LYS A 75 -20.67 -12.27 -17.12
C LYS A 75 -19.18 -12.59 -17.07
N ILE A 76 -18.68 -13.40 -18.00
CA ILE A 76 -17.28 -13.71 -18.18
C ILE A 76 -16.99 -13.63 -19.68
N LEU A 77 -16.01 -12.82 -20.06
CA LEU A 77 -15.51 -12.74 -21.44
C LEU A 77 -14.05 -13.12 -21.45
N ALA A 78 -13.69 -14.06 -22.32
CA ALA A 78 -12.30 -14.29 -22.72
C ALA A 78 -11.91 -13.30 -23.82
N ILE A 79 -10.73 -12.72 -23.71
CA ILE A 79 -10.26 -11.64 -24.58
C ILE A 79 -8.92 -12.05 -25.18
N GLN A 80 -8.77 -11.90 -26.48
CA GLN A 80 -7.51 -12.10 -27.18
C GLN A 80 -7.01 -10.74 -27.69
N GLU A 81 -5.72 -10.66 -27.99
CA GLU A 81 -5.00 -9.44 -28.41
C GLU A 81 -5.25 -8.23 -27.52
N THR A 82 -5.11 -8.41 -26.22
CA THR A 82 -5.26 -7.30 -25.26
C THR A 82 -4.18 -6.24 -25.43
N ARG A 83 -2.98 -6.65 -25.85
CA ARG A 83 -1.77 -5.83 -26.10
C ARG A 83 -1.34 -4.98 -24.91
N TYR A 84 -1.62 -5.42 -23.67
CA TYR A 84 -1.07 -4.81 -22.47
C TYR A 84 0.42 -5.18 -22.31
N THR A 85 1.16 -4.32 -21.61
CA THR A 85 2.60 -4.49 -21.36
C THR A 85 2.91 -5.01 -19.96
N ASP A 86 1.89 -5.26 -19.16
CA ASP A 86 1.99 -5.72 -17.79
C ASP A 86 0.97 -6.82 -17.49
N GLU A 87 1.35 -7.73 -16.62
CA GLU A 87 0.51 -8.79 -16.09
C GLU A 87 -0.14 -8.32 -14.80
N ASN A 88 -1.39 -7.87 -14.86
CA ASN A 88 -2.09 -7.29 -13.72
C ASN A 88 -3.60 -7.29 -13.96
N HIS A 89 -4.40 -6.88 -12.98
CA HIS A 89 -5.84 -6.68 -13.17
C HIS A 89 -6.27 -5.29 -12.70
N PHE A 90 -7.39 -4.80 -13.23
CA PHE A 90 -7.99 -3.53 -12.83
C PHE A 90 -9.51 -3.55 -12.95
N ASP A 91 -10.17 -2.72 -12.12
CA ASP A 91 -11.62 -2.57 -12.16
C ASP A 91 -12.03 -1.41 -13.08
N THR A 92 -12.99 -1.67 -13.93
CA THR A 92 -13.59 -0.67 -14.84
C THR A 92 -15.10 -0.86 -14.90
N GLY A 93 -15.89 0.15 -14.53
CA GLY A 93 -17.34 0.03 -14.44
C GLY A 93 -17.77 -1.11 -13.52
N ASN A 94 -18.55 -2.05 -14.06
CA ASN A 94 -19.00 -3.25 -13.35
C ASN A 94 -18.09 -4.46 -13.57
N TYR A 95 -16.98 -4.31 -14.32
CA TYR A 95 -16.10 -5.41 -14.70
C TYR A 95 -14.72 -5.27 -14.09
N ARG A 96 -14.09 -6.44 -13.82
CA ARG A 96 -12.66 -6.57 -13.55
C ARG A 96 -12.01 -7.18 -14.79
N ILE A 97 -10.96 -6.52 -15.26
CA ILE A 97 -10.13 -7.00 -16.37
C ILE A 97 -8.90 -7.70 -15.80
N TYR A 98 -8.76 -8.98 -16.06
CA TYR A 98 -7.58 -9.77 -15.77
C TYR A 98 -6.69 -9.76 -17.04
N LYS A 99 -5.44 -9.34 -16.89
CA LYS A 99 -4.46 -9.28 -17.97
C LYS A 99 -3.48 -10.45 -17.82
N GLY A 100 -3.31 -11.23 -18.86
CA GLY A 100 -2.33 -12.30 -18.93
C GLY A 100 -0.94 -11.81 -19.32
N LYS A 101 -0.01 -12.76 -19.50
CA LYS A 101 1.38 -12.48 -19.84
C LYS A 101 1.48 -11.65 -21.12
N PRO A 102 2.31 -10.59 -21.12
CA PRO A 102 2.57 -9.81 -22.32
C PRO A 102 3.63 -10.47 -23.20
N ALA A 103 3.47 -10.37 -24.53
CA ALA A 103 4.54 -10.69 -25.48
C ALA A 103 5.48 -9.47 -25.59
N ILE A 104 6.51 -9.39 -24.76
CA ILE A 104 7.46 -8.28 -24.77
C ILE A 104 8.64 -8.65 -25.67
N ARG A 105 8.78 -7.97 -26.81
CA ARG A 105 10.00 -7.99 -27.66
C ARG A 105 10.64 -6.60 -27.64
N LYS A 106 11.96 -6.53 -27.41
CA LYS A 106 12.69 -5.24 -27.40
C LYS A 106 12.48 -4.53 -28.75
N GLY A 107 12.00 -3.28 -28.71
CA GLY A 107 11.85 -2.42 -29.89
C GLY A 107 10.59 -2.60 -30.72
N THR A 108 9.70 -3.56 -30.40
CA THR A 108 8.44 -3.78 -31.14
C THR A 108 7.23 -3.57 -30.25
N PRO A 109 6.06 -3.09 -30.80
CA PRO A 109 4.83 -3.02 -30.05
C PRO A 109 4.39 -4.41 -29.59
N THR A 110 3.74 -4.49 -28.44
CA THR A 110 3.14 -5.74 -27.92
C THR A 110 2.06 -6.24 -28.88
N MET A 111 2.24 -7.44 -29.43
CA MET A 111 1.36 -7.99 -30.49
C MET A 111 0.22 -8.85 -29.97
N PHE A 112 0.39 -9.54 -28.83
CA PHE A 112 -0.51 -10.57 -28.31
C PHE A 112 -1.06 -10.19 -26.92
N GLY A 113 -1.34 -11.18 -26.12
CA GLY A 113 -1.86 -11.09 -24.76
C GLY A 113 -3.30 -11.55 -24.68
N THR A 114 -3.54 -12.52 -23.79
CA THR A 114 -4.88 -13.00 -23.45
C THR A 114 -5.33 -12.45 -22.10
N GLY A 115 -6.64 -12.54 -21.81
CA GLY A 115 -7.15 -12.09 -20.53
C GLY A 115 -8.64 -12.32 -20.39
N PHE A 116 -9.23 -11.85 -19.27
CA PHE A 116 -10.67 -12.00 -19.02
C PHE A 116 -11.29 -10.71 -18.51
N ALA A 117 -12.55 -10.47 -18.89
CA ALA A 117 -13.40 -9.47 -18.25
C ALA A 117 -14.50 -10.18 -17.44
N VAL A 118 -14.53 -9.94 -16.13
CA VAL A 118 -15.44 -10.60 -15.19
C VAL A 118 -16.36 -9.58 -14.54
N HIS A 119 -17.68 -9.79 -14.68
CA HIS A 119 -18.70 -8.91 -14.10
C HIS A 119 -18.74 -9.05 -12.57
N LYS A 120 -18.98 -7.95 -11.85
CA LYS A 120 -19.02 -7.90 -10.37
C LYS A 120 -19.98 -8.92 -9.74
N SER A 121 -21.06 -9.32 -10.44
CA SER A 121 -22.05 -10.28 -9.89
C SER A 121 -21.57 -11.71 -9.80
N VAL A 122 -20.48 -12.07 -10.49
CA VAL A 122 -19.89 -13.41 -10.50
C VAL A 122 -18.43 -13.41 -10.03
N ARG A 123 -17.91 -12.25 -9.62
CA ARG A 123 -16.52 -12.10 -9.17
C ARG A 123 -16.19 -12.98 -7.98
N ASP A 124 -17.10 -13.07 -7.03
CA ASP A 124 -16.93 -13.86 -5.80
C ASP A 124 -17.01 -15.39 -6.04
N ASN A 125 -17.38 -15.79 -7.26
CA ASN A 125 -17.39 -17.18 -7.70
C ASN A 125 -16.06 -17.59 -8.35
N ILE A 126 -15.17 -16.63 -8.70
CA ILE A 126 -13.87 -16.93 -9.29
C ILE A 126 -12.96 -17.52 -8.24
N LEU A 127 -12.41 -18.69 -8.54
CA LEU A 127 -11.48 -19.41 -7.68
C LEU A 127 -10.03 -19.10 -8.03
N ASP A 128 -9.72 -19.03 -9.34
CA ASP A 128 -8.36 -18.87 -9.81
C ASP A 128 -8.30 -18.19 -11.18
N PHE A 129 -7.18 -17.51 -11.46
CA PHE A 129 -6.79 -16.98 -12.77
C PHE A 129 -5.31 -17.24 -13.00
N ASN A 130 -5.00 -18.00 -14.06
CA ASN A 130 -3.63 -18.33 -14.47
C ASN A 130 -3.36 -17.86 -15.88
N SER A 131 -2.18 -17.31 -16.12
CA SER A 131 -1.67 -16.98 -17.44
C SER A 131 -0.48 -17.86 -17.75
N ILE A 132 -0.63 -18.77 -18.71
CA ILE A 132 0.38 -19.75 -19.08
C ILE A 132 1.38 -19.13 -20.04
N SER A 133 0.87 -18.56 -21.12
CA SER A 133 1.68 -17.86 -22.12
C SER A 133 0.96 -16.58 -22.57
N GLU A 134 1.55 -15.83 -23.50
CA GLU A 134 0.87 -14.70 -24.14
C GLU A 134 -0.34 -15.12 -24.99
N ARG A 135 -0.49 -16.42 -25.27
CA ARG A 135 -1.56 -17.00 -26.10
C ARG A 135 -2.59 -17.81 -25.32
N ILE A 136 -2.28 -18.21 -24.07
CA ILE A 136 -3.12 -19.11 -23.30
C ILE A 136 -3.27 -18.54 -21.87
N SER A 137 -4.51 -18.40 -21.42
CA SER A 137 -4.85 -18.08 -20.03
C SER A 137 -6.09 -18.83 -19.57
N THR A 138 -6.22 -19.07 -18.27
CA THR A 138 -7.36 -19.79 -17.69
C THR A 138 -8.03 -19.00 -16.58
N ILE A 139 -9.33 -19.21 -16.41
CA ILE A 139 -10.08 -18.73 -15.25
C ILE A 139 -10.96 -19.88 -14.72
N THR A 140 -10.84 -20.16 -13.42
CA THR A 140 -11.64 -21.17 -12.77
C THR A 140 -12.70 -20.53 -11.89
N PHE A 141 -13.95 -20.96 -11.99
CA PHE A 141 -15.04 -20.48 -11.16
C PHE A 141 -15.95 -21.59 -10.66
N LYS A 142 -16.63 -21.33 -9.54
CA LYS A 142 -17.61 -22.25 -8.92
C LYS A 142 -19.03 -21.79 -9.20
N SER A 143 -19.91 -22.74 -9.53
CA SER A 143 -21.34 -22.52 -9.69
C SER A 143 -22.12 -23.65 -9.02
N GLY A 144 -22.67 -23.39 -7.82
CA GLY A 144 -23.20 -24.44 -6.96
C GLY A 144 -22.08 -25.42 -6.56
N ASN A 145 -22.30 -26.72 -6.80
CA ASN A 145 -21.30 -27.74 -6.54
C ASN A 145 -20.36 -28.03 -7.72
N LYS A 146 -20.57 -27.37 -8.86
CA LYS A 146 -19.76 -27.55 -10.07
C LYS A 146 -18.63 -26.56 -10.15
N LYS A 147 -17.46 -27.02 -10.58
CA LYS A 147 -16.31 -26.17 -10.91
C LYS A 147 -16.12 -26.13 -12.41
N TYR A 148 -15.93 -24.95 -12.95
CA TYR A 148 -15.69 -24.69 -14.37
C TYR A 148 -14.31 -24.09 -14.55
N THR A 149 -13.54 -24.62 -15.48
CA THR A 149 -12.29 -23.98 -15.94
C THR A 149 -12.47 -23.57 -17.39
N VAL A 150 -12.42 -22.27 -17.60
CA VAL A 150 -12.46 -21.65 -18.94
C VAL A 150 -11.04 -21.44 -19.41
N ILE A 151 -10.68 -22.05 -20.52
CA ILE A 151 -9.39 -21.93 -21.19
C ILE A 151 -9.58 -20.95 -22.34
N ASN A 152 -8.89 -19.81 -22.24
CA ASN A 152 -8.85 -18.76 -23.26
C ASN A 152 -7.65 -18.95 -24.14
N VAL A 153 -7.88 -19.09 -25.45
CA VAL A 153 -6.82 -19.39 -26.42
C VAL A 153 -6.80 -18.39 -27.58
N HIS A 154 -5.59 -18.11 -28.04
CA HIS A 154 -5.31 -17.37 -29.28
C HIS A 154 -4.31 -18.18 -30.11
N ALA A 155 -4.81 -19.07 -30.95
CA ALA A 155 -4.00 -19.97 -31.74
C ALA A 155 -3.18 -19.21 -32.81
N PRO A 156 -2.01 -19.73 -33.22
CA PRO A 156 -1.27 -19.20 -34.35
C PRO A 156 -2.11 -19.20 -35.63
N THR A 157 -1.84 -18.29 -36.55
CA THR A 157 -2.53 -18.23 -37.84
C THR A 157 -2.09 -19.38 -38.77
N ASN A 158 -2.86 -19.68 -39.81
CA ASN A 158 -2.45 -20.70 -40.80
C ASN A 158 -1.18 -20.35 -41.55
N ASP A 159 -0.83 -19.09 -41.68
CA ASP A 159 0.47 -18.66 -42.24
C ASP A 159 1.66 -19.05 -41.35
N HIS A 160 1.47 -19.11 -40.05
CA HIS A 160 2.47 -19.63 -39.12
C HIS A 160 2.75 -21.12 -39.34
N ASN A 161 1.72 -21.90 -39.72
CA ASN A 161 1.93 -23.31 -40.07
C ASN A 161 2.93 -23.50 -41.22
N ARG A 162 3.08 -22.48 -42.09
CA ARG A 162 4.06 -22.53 -43.21
C ARG A 162 5.39 -21.92 -42.83
N LYS A 163 5.40 -20.79 -42.10
CA LYS A 163 6.60 -19.98 -41.83
C LYS A 163 7.33 -20.39 -40.54
N LYS A 164 6.63 -20.94 -39.58
CA LYS A 164 7.14 -21.28 -38.26
C LYS A 164 6.39 -22.49 -37.67
N PRO A 165 6.53 -23.66 -38.24
CA PRO A 165 5.80 -24.84 -37.82
C PRO A 165 6.04 -25.23 -36.39
N GLN A 166 7.25 -24.99 -35.85
CA GLN A 166 7.58 -25.34 -34.48
C GLN A 166 6.75 -24.49 -33.44
N GLU A 167 6.58 -23.20 -33.67
CA GLU A 167 5.74 -22.37 -32.78
C GLU A 167 4.28 -22.84 -32.74
N VAL A 168 3.81 -23.50 -33.76
CA VAL A 168 2.47 -24.10 -33.81
C VAL A 168 2.41 -25.40 -33.03
N VAL A 169 3.42 -26.26 -33.18
CA VAL A 169 3.53 -27.51 -32.41
C VAL A 169 3.58 -27.17 -30.91
N ASP A 170 4.52 -26.29 -30.52
CA ASP A 170 4.70 -25.86 -29.13
C ASP A 170 3.39 -25.32 -28.53
N PHE A 171 2.62 -24.53 -29.30
CA PHE A 171 1.32 -24.00 -28.83
C PHE A 171 0.29 -25.12 -28.52
N TRP A 172 0.20 -26.14 -29.38
CA TRP A 172 -0.76 -27.22 -29.15
C TRP A 172 -0.30 -28.15 -28.03
N GLU A 173 1.00 -28.39 -27.87
CA GLU A 173 1.61 -29.11 -26.75
C GLU A 173 1.36 -28.41 -25.43
N ASP A 174 1.64 -27.10 -25.34
CA ASP A 174 1.33 -26.27 -24.14
C ASP A 174 -0.15 -26.34 -23.75
N LEU A 175 -1.04 -26.32 -24.75
CA LEU A 175 -2.49 -26.40 -24.54
C LEU A 175 -2.91 -27.79 -24.06
N GLU A 176 -2.32 -28.87 -24.59
CA GLU A 176 -2.56 -30.25 -24.18
C GLU A 176 -2.01 -30.50 -22.76
N GLU A 177 -0.80 -30.05 -22.45
CA GLU A 177 -0.21 -30.16 -21.13
C GLU A 177 -1.06 -29.42 -20.08
N LEU A 178 -1.44 -28.19 -20.33
CA LEU A 178 -2.36 -27.45 -19.46
C LEU A 178 -3.65 -28.20 -19.23
N THR A 179 -4.26 -28.74 -20.28
CA THR A 179 -5.55 -29.42 -20.19
C THR A 179 -5.47 -30.72 -19.36
N ASN A 180 -4.36 -31.42 -19.40
CA ASN A 180 -4.06 -32.55 -18.53
C ASN A 180 -3.92 -32.16 -17.06
N GLN A 181 -3.35 -30.98 -16.75
CA GLN A 181 -3.20 -30.48 -15.39
C GLN A 181 -4.53 -30.06 -14.74
N ILE A 182 -5.58 -29.80 -15.53
CA ILE A 182 -6.90 -29.43 -15.01
C ILE A 182 -7.60 -30.67 -14.43
N PRO A 183 -8.04 -30.63 -13.15
CA PRO A 183 -8.70 -31.75 -12.49
C PRO A 183 -9.89 -32.31 -13.29
N GLN A 184 -10.07 -33.63 -13.31
CA GLN A 184 -11.11 -34.29 -14.09
C GLN A 184 -12.52 -33.92 -13.65
N ASN A 185 -12.72 -33.53 -12.39
CA ASN A 185 -14.02 -33.09 -11.87
C ASN A 185 -14.39 -31.67 -12.26
N HIS A 186 -13.50 -30.92 -12.97
CA HIS A 186 -13.80 -29.63 -13.53
C HIS A 186 -14.47 -29.77 -14.90
N ILE A 187 -15.50 -28.98 -15.15
CA ILE A 187 -16.08 -28.82 -16.48
C ILE A 187 -15.14 -27.90 -17.28
N LYS A 188 -14.50 -28.48 -18.30
CA LYS A 188 -13.54 -27.75 -19.13
C LYS A 188 -14.31 -27.07 -20.28
N ILE A 189 -14.11 -25.76 -20.44
CA ILE A 189 -14.64 -24.94 -21.54
C ILE A 189 -13.47 -24.29 -22.24
N VAL A 190 -13.20 -24.66 -23.47
CA VAL A 190 -12.20 -24.02 -24.32
C VAL A 190 -12.88 -23.03 -25.23
N LEU A 191 -12.42 -21.77 -25.23
CA LEU A 191 -12.97 -20.75 -26.14
C LEU A 191 -11.90 -19.70 -26.47
N GLY A 192 -12.02 -19.11 -27.61
CA GLY A 192 -11.06 -18.13 -28.12
C GLY A 192 -11.03 -18.04 -29.64
N ASP A 193 -10.02 -17.32 -30.08
CA ASP A 193 -9.64 -17.27 -31.49
C ASP A 193 -8.71 -18.44 -31.79
N LEU A 194 -9.26 -19.45 -32.44
CA LEU A 194 -8.57 -20.68 -32.79
C LEU A 194 -7.98 -20.65 -34.21
N ASN A 195 -8.25 -19.60 -34.97
CA ASN A 195 -7.89 -19.51 -36.39
C ASN A 195 -8.30 -20.77 -37.20
N ALA A 196 -9.33 -21.50 -36.70
CA ALA A 196 -9.77 -22.78 -37.16
C ALA A 196 -11.05 -22.63 -38.03
N GLN A 197 -10.98 -23.03 -39.31
CA GLN A 197 -12.15 -23.20 -40.16
C GLN A 197 -12.57 -24.66 -40.07
N LEU A 198 -13.82 -24.91 -39.68
CA LEU A 198 -14.39 -26.24 -39.56
C LEU A 198 -15.34 -26.51 -40.71
N GLY A 199 -15.10 -27.56 -41.46
CA GLY A 199 -15.91 -27.96 -42.64
C GLY A 199 -17.07 -28.88 -42.29
N LYS A 200 -17.74 -29.37 -43.32
CA LYS A 200 -18.89 -30.29 -43.23
C LYS A 200 -18.51 -31.76 -43.47
N GLU A 201 -17.20 -32.07 -43.38
CA GLU A 201 -16.69 -33.42 -43.62
C GLU A 201 -17.34 -34.46 -42.67
N LYS A 202 -17.87 -35.55 -43.24
CA LYS A 202 -18.55 -36.64 -42.48
C LYS A 202 -17.68 -37.24 -41.37
N LYS A 203 -16.37 -37.34 -41.58
CA LYS A 203 -15.40 -37.93 -40.63
C LYS A 203 -15.23 -37.17 -39.32
N TYR A 204 -15.70 -35.91 -39.26
CA TYR A 204 -15.58 -35.07 -38.06
C TYR A 204 -16.91 -34.83 -37.35
N LYS A 205 -18.05 -35.41 -37.84
CA LYS A 205 -19.41 -35.16 -37.34
C LYS A 205 -19.60 -35.44 -35.84
N GLU A 206 -18.83 -36.36 -35.26
CA GLU A 206 -18.95 -36.72 -33.84
C GLU A 206 -18.49 -35.58 -32.92
N ILE A 207 -17.48 -34.81 -33.33
CA ILE A 207 -16.89 -33.71 -32.58
C ILE A 207 -17.45 -32.38 -33.02
N THR A 208 -17.60 -32.17 -34.33
CA THR A 208 -18.19 -30.99 -34.92
C THR A 208 -19.68 -31.19 -35.11
N GLY A 209 -20.47 -30.13 -34.98
CA GLY A 209 -21.89 -30.18 -35.32
C GLY A 209 -22.11 -29.94 -36.81
N PRO A 210 -23.38 -30.10 -37.29
CA PRO A 210 -23.74 -29.93 -38.69
C PRO A 210 -23.78 -28.49 -39.20
N PHE A 211 -23.74 -27.49 -38.27
CA PHE A 211 -23.96 -26.08 -38.61
C PHE A 211 -22.65 -25.29 -38.61
N THR A 212 -21.85 -25.46 -39.69
CA THR A 212 -20.59 -24.76 -39.91
C THR A 212 -20.71 -23.74 -41.04
N ALA A 213 -19.88 -22.69 -41.01
CA ALA A 213 -19.85 -21.67 -42.07
C ALA A 213 -19.01 -22.08 -43.31
N HIS A 214 -18.23 -23.16 -43.20
CA HIS A 214 -17.24 -23.59 -44.20
C HIS A 214 -17.57 -24.98 -44.72
N ASN A 215 -17.14 -25.26 -45.96
CA ASN A 215 -17.26 -26.58 -46.58
C ASN A 215 -16.06 -27.49 -46.33
N ARG A 216 -14.84 -26.89 -46.12
CA ARG A 216 -13.59 -27.60 -45.87
C ARG A 216 -12.92 -27.13 -44.57
N THR A 217 -12.29 -28.07 -43.88
CA THR A 217 -11.52 -27.81 -42.65
C THR A 217 -10.11 -27.37 -43.02
N ASN A 218 -9.56 -26.32 -42.37
CA ASN A 218 -8.18 -25.91 -42.54
C ASN A 218 -7.28 -26.61 -41.55
N LYS A 219 -5.94 -26.46 -41.63
CA LYS A 219 -4.96 -27.11 -40.75
C LYS A 219 -5.20 -26.84 -39.29
N ASN A 220 -5.47 -25.59 -38.87
CA ASN A 220 -5.82 -25.26 -37.49
C ASN A 220 -7.12 -25.94 -37.06
N GLY A 221 -8.08 -26.10 -37.98
CA GLY A 221 -9.29 -26.87 -37.74
C GLY A 221 -9.00 -28.36 -37.46
N GLU A 222 -8.06 -28.98 -38.22
CA GLU A 222 -7.63 -30.35 -37.98
C GLU A 222 -6.95 -30.50 -36.61
N HIS A 223 -6.04 -29.59 -36.25
CA HIS A 223 -5.42 -29.55 -34.92
C HIS A 223 -6.45 -29.40 -33.79
N PHE A 224 -7.42 -28.50 -33.96
CA PHE A 224 -8.46 -28.28 -32.95
C PHE A 224 -9.38 -29.49 -32.79
N ILE A 225 -9.74 -30.18 -33.89
CA ILE A 225 -10.54 -31.40 -33.84
C ILE A 225 -9.76 -32.52 -33.16
N LYS A 226 -8.48 -32.70 -33.50
CA LYS A 226 -7.59 -33.69 -32.86
C LYS A 226 -7.51 -33.45 -31.35
N TYR A 227 -7.27 -32.19 -30.94
CA TYR A 227 -7.24 -31.78 -29.55
C TYR A 227 -8.59 -32.10 -28.85
N CYS A 228 -9.71 -31.72 -29.45
CA CYS A 228 -11.04 -32.02 -28.89
C CYS A 228 -11.27 -33.50 -28.74
N LYS A 229 -10.79 -34.33 -29.66
CA LYS A 229 -10.89 -35.80 -29.57
C LYS A 229 -10.06 -36.35 -28.43
N ASN A 230 -8.83 -35.89 -28.27
CA ASN A 230 -7.92 -36.35 -27.20
C ASN A 230 -8.47 -36.03 -25.79
N PHE A 231 -9.24 -34.94 -25.65
CA PHE A 231 -9.76 -34.52 -24.33
C PHE A 231 -11.27 -34.70 -24.16
N ASN A 232 -11.92 -35.48 -25.00
CA ASN A 232 -13.37 -35.74 -25.01
C ASN A 232 -14.19 -34.41 -24.92
N LEU A 233 -13.84 -33.45 -25.78
CA LEU A 233 -14.53 -32.19 -25.89
C LEU A 233 -15.41 -32.18 -27.16
N LYS A 234 -16.57 -31.52 -27.06
CA LYS A 234 -17.49 -31.29 -28.18
C LYS A 234 -17.53 -29.83 -28.57
N ILE A 235 -17.44 -29.52 -29.84
CA ILE A 235 -17.42 -28.15 -30.37
C ILE A 235 -18.84 -27.62 -30.45
N MET A 236 -19.21 -26.72 -29.52
CA MET A 236 -20.57 -26.22 -29.37
C MET A 236 -20.93 -25.09 -30.36
N SER A 237 -19.96 -24.37 -30.90
CA SER A 237 -20.17 -23.28 -31.86
C SER A 237 -20.78 -23.75 -33.18
N THR A 238 -20.75 -25.06 -33.46
CA THR A 238 -21.29 -25.71 -34.66
C THR A 238 -22.51 -26.59 -34.42
N GLN A 239 -23.02 -26.65 -33.15
CA GLN A 239 -24.17 -27.51 -32.79
C GLN A 239 -25.54 -26.81 -32.94
N PHE A 240 -25.56 -25.51 -33.09
CA PHE A 240 -26.82 -24.74 -33.10
C PHE A 240 -27.12 -24.20 -34.49
N GLN A 241 -28.32 -24.51 -35.00
CA GLN A 241 -28.79 -23.98 -36.30
C GLN A 241 -28.89 -22.45 -36.25
N LYS A 242 -28.17 -21.81 -37.19
CA LYS A 242 -28.18 -20.36 -37.37
C LYS A 242 -27.98 -20.00 -38.83
N PRO A 243 -28.52 -18.87 -39.30
CA PRO A 243 -28.15 -18.34 -40.62
C PRO A 243 -26.64 -18.11 -40.70
N ARG A 244 -26.03 -18.32 -41.86
CA ARG A 244 -24.57 -18.16 -42.07
C ARG A 244 -24.02 -16.85 -41.51
N GLN A 245 -24.75 -15.75 -41.66
CA GLN A 245 -24.36 -14.42 -41.12
C GLN A 245 -24.22 -14.39 -39.59
N LYS A 246 -24.86 -15.30 -38.82
CA LYS A 246 -24.77 -15.43 -37.36
C LYS A 246 -23.81 -16.50 -36.91
N LEU A 247 -23.17 -17.24 -37.83
CA LEU A 247 -22.10 -18.21 -37.56
C LEU A 247 -20.71 -17.56 -37.69
N THR A 248 -20.52 -16.66 -38.66
CA THR A 248 -19.22 -16.03 -38.93
C THR A 248 -18.79 -15.13 -37.79
N THR A 249 -17.52 -15.25 -37.37
CA THR A 249 -16.94 -14.58 -36.20
C THR A 249 -15.87 -13.57 -36.58
N TRP A 250 -15.26 -13.67 -37.72
CA TRP A 250 -14.24 -12.76 -38.24
C TRP A 250 -14.55 -12.32 -39.65
N ARG A 251 -14.19 -11.09 -39.95
CA ARG A 251 -14.33 -10.50 -41.26
C ARG A 251 -12.99 -10.04 -41.78
N SER A 252 -12.61 -10.56 -42.97
CA SER A 252 -11.34 -10.20 -43.60
C SER A 252 -11.23 -8.69 -43.83
N PRO A 253 -10.05 -8.08 -43.63
CA PRO A 253 -9.73 -6.73 -44.07
C PRO A 253 -9.85 -6.61 -45.58
N ASN A 254 -9.48 -7.65 -46.32
CA ASN A 254 -9.69 -7.73 -47.75
C ASN A 254 -11.17 -8.02 -48.06
N ILE A 255 -11.82 -7.09 -48.74
CA ILE A 255 -13.27 -7.11 -49.06
C ILE A 255 -13.64 -8.36 -49.85
N LEU A 256 -12.75 -8.82 -50.72
CA LEU A 256 -12.96 -9.98 -51.61
C LEU A 256 -13.06 -11.32 -50.85
N TRP A 257 -12.48 -11.44 -49.66
CA TRP A 257 -12.41 -12.70 -48.91
C TRP A 257 -13.61 -12.98 -48.02
N GLY A 258 -14.42 -11.98 -47.71
CA GLY A 258 -15.68 -12.16 -46.97
C GLY A 258 -15.52 -12.44 -45.48
N GLU A 259 -16.41 -13.24 -44.92
CA GLU A 259 -16.50 -13.55 -43.48
C GLU A 259 -16.29 -15.04 -43.20
N PHE A 260 -15.62 -15.32 -42.06
CA PHE A 260 -15.19 -16.64 -41.64
C PHE A 260 -15.64 -16.95 -40.22
N GLN A 261 -15.80 -18.22 -39.90
CA GLN A 261 -16.00 -18.73 -38.55
C GLN A 261 -14.68 -19.31 -38.06
N ILE A 262 -13.96 -18.59 -37.21
CA ILE A 262 -12.64 -18.97 -36.72
C ILE A 262 -12.51 -18.93 -35.18
N ASP A 263 -13.46 -18.26 -34.52
CA ASP A 263 -13.59 -18.27 -33.07
C ASP A 263 -14.59 -19.37 -32.67
N HIS A 264 -14.21 -20.22 -31.74
CA HIS A 264 -15.00 -21.36 -31.34
C HIS A 264 -15.16 -21.49 -29.83
N VAL A 265 -16.11 -22.35 -29.42
CA VAL A 265 -16.29 -22.85 -28.07
C VAL A 265 -16.47 -24.35 -28.07
N ALA A 266 -15.66 -25.02 -27.22
CA ALA A 266 -15.81 -26.46 -26.97
C ALA A 266 -15.98 -26.68 -25.45
N ILE A 267 -16.66 -27.80 -25.11
CA ILE A 267 -16.91 -28.17 -23.71
C ILE A 267 -16.72 -29.69 -23.56
N THR A 268 -16.38 -30.16 -22.35
CA THR A 268 -16.36 -31.58 -22.04
C THR A 268 -17.67 -32.23 -22.47
N GLU A 269 -17.62 -33.30 -23.25
CA GLU A 269 -18.77 -33.92 -23.96
C GLU A 269 -19.91 -34.28 -23.03
N LYS A 270 -19.63 -34.90 -21.86
CA LYS A 270 -20.63 -35.22 -20.85
C LYS A 270 -21.36 -34.01 -20.26
N ASN A 271 -20.87 -32.78 -20.54
CA ASN A 271 -21.41 -31.53 -20.02
C ASN A 271 -21.99 -30.62 -21.11
N THR A 272 -22.24 -31.10 -22.30
CA THR A 272 -22.80 -30.31 -23.42
C THR A 272 -24.10 -29.60 -23.06
N GLY A 273 -24.92 -30.17 -22.19
CA GLY A 273 -26.17 -29.59 -21.70
C GLY A 273 -25.98 -28.32 -20.82
N GLU A 274 -24.75 -27.96 -20.45
CA GLU A 274 -24.46 -26.69 -19.79
C GLU A 274 -24.47 -25.51 -20.75
N ILE A 275 -24.21 -25.72 -22.04
CA ILE A 275 -24.27 -24.69 -23.09
C ILE A 275 -25.63 -24.78 -23.79
N LEU A 276 -26.46 -23.77 -23.61
CA LEU A 276 -27.83 -23.75 -24.12
C LEU A 276 -27.95 -23.10 -25.49
N ASN A 277 -27.02 -22.23 -25.89
CA ASN A 277 -26.99 -21.58 -27.20
C ASN A 277 -25.65 -20.90 -27.44
N VAL A 278 -25.24 -20.82 -28.72
CA VAL A 278 -24.06 -20.05 -29.14
C VAL A 278 -24.50 -19.16 -30.33
N ARG A 279 -24.07 -17.89 -30.32
CA ARG A 279 -24.38 -16.97 -31.43
C ARG A 279 -23.38 -15.82 -31.51
N THR A 280 -23.13 -15.32 -32.68
CA THR A 280 -22.30 -14.14 -32.94
C THR A 280 -23.09 -12.83 -32.80
N ARG A 281 -22.43 -11.79 -32.25
CA ARG A 281 -22.94 -10.43 -32.13
C ARG A 281 -22.04 -9.48 -32.90
N LYS A 282 -22.52 -8.96 -34.02
CA LYS A 282 -21.77 -8.11 -34.94
C LYS A 282 -21.96 -6.63 -34.66
N GLY A 283 -20.95 -5.81 -34.98
CA GLY A 283 -21.07 -4.33 -35.05
C GLY A 283 -21.17 -3.60 -33.69
N PHE A 284 -20.85 -4.26 -32.58
CA PHE A 284 -20.94 -3.62 -31.24
C PHE A 284 -19.59 -3.24 -30.64
N PHE A 285 -18.52 -3.77 -31.17
CA PHE A 285 -17.17 -3.47 -30.76
C PHE A 285 -16.29 -3.25 -31.99
N GLU A 286 -15.37 -2.30 -31.91
CA GLU A 286 -14.46 -1.94 -32.98
C GLU A 286 -13.31 -2.96 -33.10
N SER A 287 -13.62 -4.09 -33.72
CA SER A 287 -12.69 -5.15 -34.07
C SER A 287 -13.12 -5.77 -35.40
N ASP A 288 -12.20 -6.38 -36.08
CA ASP A 288 -12.49 -7.25 -37.27
C ASP A 288 -13.13 -8.58 -36.82
N HIS A 289 -12.99 -8.95 -35.55
CA HIS A 289 -13.70 -10.04 -34.91
C HIS A 289 -15.04 -9.61 -34.32
N HIS A 290 -15.95 -10.54 -34.20
CA HIS A 290 -17.27 -10.36 -33.63
C HIS A 290 -17.40 -11.12 -32.32
N LEU A 291 -18.15 -10.56 -31.37
CA LEU A 291 -18.38 -11.19 -30.07
C LEU A 291 -19.13 -12.52 -30.25
N LEU A 292 -18.52 -13.63 -29.87
CA LEU A 292 -19.16 -14.92 -29.71
C LEU A 292 -19.82 -15.03 -28.35
N GLN A 293 -21.15 -14.98 -28.30
CA GLN A 293 -21.94 -15.04 -27.07
C GLN A 293 -22.43 -16.47 -26.82
N VAL A 294 -22.10 -17.01 -25.67
CA VAL A 294 -22.46 -18.37 -25.24
C VAL A 294 -23.46 -18.30 -24.09
N LYS A 295 -24.66 -18.85 -24.25
CA LYS A 295 -25.68 -18.95 -23.21
C LYS A 295 -25.42 -20.21 -22.42
N ILE A 296 -25.13 -20.02 -21.10
CA ILE A 296 -24.93 -21.14 -20.17
C ILE A 296 -26.07 -21.25 -19.16
N ARG A 297 -26.17 -22.39 -18.46
CA ARG A 297 -27.10 -22.57 -17.34
C ARG A 297 -26.84 -21.50 -16.27
N PRO A 298 -27.89 -21.07 -15.53
CA PRO A 298 -27.73 -20.00 -14.53
C PRO A 298 -26.75 -20.38 -13.44
N ILE A 299 -25.84 -19.47 -13.11
CA ILE A 299 -24.96 -19.55 -11.95
C ILE A 299 -25.76 -19.09 -10.73
N PRO A 300 -26.01 -19.93 -9.70
CA PRO A 300 -26.68 -19.50 -8.48
C PRO A 300 -25.93 -18.31 -7.86
N LYS A 301 -26.65 -17.27 -7.46
CA LYS A 301 -26.06 -16.21 -6.67
C LYS A 301 -25.73 -16.80 -5.30
N ASN A 302 -24.48 -16.69 -4.85
CA ASN A 302 -24.21 -16.72 -3.41
C ASN A 302 -25.11 -15.67 -2.75
N LYS A 303 -25.87 -16.07 -1.70
CA LYS A 303 -26.69 -15.13 -0.93
C LYS A 303 -25.82 -13.92 -0.59
N ASN A 304 -26.12 -12.75 -1.12
CA ASN A 304 -25.43 -11.54 -0.77
C ASN A 304 -25.61 -11.33 0.73
N ILE A 305 -24.59 -11.60 1.51
CA ILE A 305 -24.46 -11.04 2.84
C ILE A 305 -24.53 -9.54 2.62
N LYS A 306 -25.54 -8.89 3.22
CA LYS A 306 -25.64 -7.41 3.18
C LYS A 306 -24.32 -6.88 3.75
N ARG A 307 -23.41 -6.43 2.89
CA ARG A 307 -22.20 -5.75 3.35
C ARG A 307 -22.65 -4.52 4.08
N ASN A 308 -22.46 -4.44 5.37
CA ASN A 308 -22.60 -3.22 6.12
C ASN A 308 -21.65 -2.21 5.46
N LYS A 309 -22.22 -1.22 4.76
CA LYS A 309 -21.43 -0.18 4.16
C LYS A 309 -20.78 0.61 5.27
N VAL A 310 -19.47 0.50 5.41
CA VAL A 310 -18.71 1.38 6.27
C VAL A 310 -19.01 2.82 5.83
N ILE A 311 -19.71 3.54 6.68
CA ILE A 311 -19.99 4.97 6.53
C ILE A 311 -18.63 5.67 6.57
N ARG A 312 -18.30 6.45 5.52
CA ARG A 312 -17.08 7.28 5.52
C ARG A 312 -17.51 8.74 5.57
N PRO A 313 -17.50 9.36 6.76
CA PRO A 313 -17.80 10.76 6.91
C PRO A 313 -16.83 11.64 6.12
N ASP A 314 -17.34 12.73 5.55
CA ASP A 314 -16.51 13.73 4.87
C ASP A 314 -16.37 14.96 5.80
N PRO A 315 -15.15 15.42 6.11
CA PRO A 315 -14.92 16.56 7.00
C PRO A 315 -15.61 17.86 6.58
N GLN A 316 -15.89 18.05 5.28
CA GLN A 316 -16.65 19.22 4.80
C GLN A 316 -18.12 19.12 5.21
N TYR A 317 -18.75 17.96 5.00
CA TYR A 317 -20.15 17.74 5.40
C TYR A 317 -20.33 17.73 6.92
N LEU A 318 -19.32 17.26 7.64
CA LEU A 318 -19.30 17.35 9.09
C LEU A 318 -19.30 18.80 9.60
N LYS A 319 -18.61 19.71 8.92
CA LYS A 319 -18.64 21.14 9.25
C LYS A 319 -19.97 21.80 8.88
N ILE A 320 -20.53 21.46 7.70
CA ILE A 320 -21.79 22.03 7.22
C ILE A 320 -22.96 21.65 8.13
N ASN A 321 -22.99 20.40 8.60
CA ASN A 321 -24.09 19.86 9.41
C ASN A 321 -23.74 19.77 10.91
N LYS A 322 -22.79 20.59 11.38
CA LYS A 322 -22.27 20.52 12.76
C LYS A 322 -23.40 20.56 13.80
N GLU A 323 -24.28 21.53 13.67
CA GLU A 323 -25.37 21.75 14.64
C GLU A 323 -26.35 20.58 14.69
N LYS A 324 -26.81 20.09 13.54
CA LYS A 324 -27.66 18.90 13.44
C LYS A 324 -27.02 17.65 14.04
N ILE A 325 -25.70 17.49 13.85
CA ILE A 325 -24.96 16.33 14.41
C ILE A 325 -24.90 16.44 15.93
N ILE A 326 -24.64 17.63 16.47
CA ILE A 326 -24.58 17.87 17.92
C ILE A 326 -25.96 17.65 18.54
N GLU A 327 -27.02 18.20 17.94
CA GLU A 327 -28.39 18.03 18.39
C GLU A 327 -28.80 16.54 18.43
N GLU A 328 -28.56 15.79 17.36
CA GLU A 328 -28.85 14.35 17.31
C GLU A 328 -28.11 13.55 18.39
N ILE A 329 -26.84 13.91 18.68
CA ILE A 329 -26.08 13.26 19.74
C ILE A 329 -26.65 13.62 21.12
N ASN A 330 -27.03 14.87 21.36
CA ASN A 330 -27.48 15.33 22.65
C ASN A 330 -28.91 14.87 23.01
N GLN A 331 -29.78 14.72 22.00
CA GLN A 331 -31.18 14.27 22.21
C GLN A 331 -31.30 12.79 22.58
N ASN A 332 -30.36 11.94 22.17
CA ASN A 332 -30.49 10.48 22.21
C ASN A 332 -29.52 9.79 23.18
N THR A 333 -28.97 10.47 24.18
CA THR A 333 -27.91 9.86 25.00
C THR A 333 -28.16 9.91 26.49
N THR A 334 -28.00 8.77 27.13
CA THR A 334 -27.72 8.58 28.56
C THR A 334 -26.21 8.73 28.82
N ASP A 335 -25.80 8.65 30.08
CA ASP A 335 -24.39 8.79 30.49
C ASP A 335 -23.57 7.49 30.25
N ASN A 336 -24.08 6.49 29.50
CA ASN A 336 -23.37 5.26 29.22
C ASN A 336 -22.71 5.27 27.80
N TRP A 337 -21.65 4.49 27.66
CA TRP A 337 -20.89 4.39 26.40
C TRP A 337 -21.72 3.87 25.21
N THR A 338 -22.55 2.86 25.44
CA THR A 338 -23.30 2.20 24.36
C THR A 338 -24.27 3.14 23.68
N ASP A 339 -25.00 3.93 24.47
CA ASP A 339 -25.96 4.90 23.97
C ASP A 339 -25.27 6.06 23.26
N LEU A 340 -24.16 6.56 23.83
CA LEU A 340 -23.36 7.60 23.18
C LEU A 340 -22.81 7.13 21.86
N ALA A 341 -22.29 5.92 21.77
CA ALA A 341 -21.75 5.35 20.52
C ALA A 341 -22.84 5.20 19.45
N ASN A 342 -24.03 4.71 19.84
CA ASN A 342 -25.17 4.55 18.94
C ASN A 342 -25.68 5.90 18.41
N ALA A 343 -25.80 6.91 19.27
CA ALA A 343 -26.22 8.26 18.89
C ALA A 343 -25.21 8.89 17.91
N VAL A 344 -23.92 8.78 18.21
CA VAL A 344 -22.86 9.25 17.30
C VAL A 344 -22.90 8.52 15.96
N GLN A 345 -23.12 7.21 15.94
CA GLN A 345 -23.24 6.45 14.68
C GLN A 345 -24.44 6.89 13.84
N LYS A 346 -25.59 7.16 14.46
CA LYS A 346 -26.77 7.72 13.78
C LYS A 346 -26.47 9.12 13.23
N ALA A 347 -25.91 10.00 14.04
CA ALA A 347 -25.56 11.36 13.65
C ALA A 347 -24.53 11.44 12.51
N MET A 348 -23.63 10.45 12.39
CA MET A 348 -22.65 10.40 11.30
C MET A 348 -23.27 10.24 9.90
N VAL A 349 -24.54 9.88 9.77
CA VAL A 349 -25.25 9.87 8.48
C VAL A 349 -25.24 11.26 7.86
N TRP A 350 -25.36 12.32 8.65
CA TRP A 350 -25.32 13.72 8.21
C TRP A 350 -23.94 14.17 7.70
N ALA A 351 -22.89 13.46 8.06
CA ALA A 351 -21.53 13.74 7.61
C ALA A 351 -21.18 13.07 6.25
N GLN A 352 -22.15 12.45 5.56
CA GLN A 352 -21.92 11.76 4.29
C GLN A 352 -22.10 12.68 3.09
N PRO A 353 -21.15 12.69 2.13
CA PRO A 353 -21.34 13.38 0.87
C PRO A 353 -22.37 12.64 -0.01
N PRO A 354 -23.13 13.33 -0.85
CA PRO A 354 -23.97 12.71 -1.84
C PRO A 354 -23.13 11.83 -2.78
N ARG A 355 -23.69 10.71 -3.25
CA ARG A 355 -22.96 9.71 -4.04
C ARG A 355 -22.39 10.33 -5.32
N LYS A 356 -21.06 10.46 -5.43
CA LYS A 356 -20.37 10.93 -6.64
C LYS A 356 -20.18 9.78 -7.65
N ARG A 357 -20.35 10.06 -8.95
CA ARG A 357 -20.07 9.12 -10.05
C ARG A 357 -18.59 8.73 -10.05
N LYS A 358 -18.28 7.44 -10.38
CA LYS A 358 -16.94 6.84 -10.25
C LYS A 358 -15.85 7.35 -11.21
N HIS A 359 -16.22 7.97 -12.35
CA HIS A 359 -15.24 8.46 -13.33
C HIS A 359 -15.12 9.97 -13.28
N ARG A 360 -14.06 10.48 -12.63
CA ARG A 360 -13.88 11.92 -12.37
C ARG A 360 -13.65 12.78 -13.63
N TRP A 361 -13.12 12.21 -14.71
CA TRP A 361 -12.77 12.96 -15.93
C TRP A 361 -13.61 12.61 -17.18
N TRP A 362 -14.31 11.49 -17.17
CA TRP A 362 -15.15 11.04 -18.27
C TRP A 362 -16.54 11.67 -18.16
N ASN A 363 -16.95 12.43 -19.19
CA ASN A 363 -18.20 13.20 -19.20
C ASN A 363 -19.08 12.81 -20.40
N ALA A 364 -20.22 13.48 -20.54
CA ALA A 364 -21.18 13.22 -21.61
C ALA A 364 -20.58 13.44 -23.01
N ILE A 365 -19.66 14.39 -23.18
CA ILE A 365 -18.97 14.64 -24.46
C ILE A 365 -18.15 13.40 -24.87
N CYS A 366 -17.47 12.77 -23.91
CA CYS A 366 -16.74 11.54 -24.18
C CYS A 366 -17.68 10.37 -24.57
N ASP A 367 -18.83 10.26 -23.90
CA ASP A 367 -19.83 9.23 -24.24
C ASP A 367 -20.37 9.45 -25.65
N GLN A 368 -20.76 10.69 -26.04
CA GLN A 368 -21.22 11.04 -27.38
C GLN A 368 -20.15 10.80 -28.46
N ALA A 369 -18.89 11.12 -28.16
CA ALA A 369 -17.80 10.87 -29.09
C ALA A 369 -17.60 9.37 -29.38
N ILE A 370 -17.76 8.51 -28.35
CA ILE A 370 -17.72 7.05 -28.54
C ILE A 370 -18.96 6.55 -29.32
N GLU A 371 -20.14 7.06 -29.01
CA GLU A 371 -21.37 6.69 -29.72
C GLU A 371 -21.28 6.98 -31.22
N ARG A 372 -20.87 8.21 -31.61
CA ARG A 372 -20.61 8.58 -33.02
C ARG A 372 -19.62 7.63 -33.70
N ARG A 373 -18.55 7.28 -32.99
CA ARG A 373 -17.54 6.36 -33.50
C ARG A 373 -18.09 4.94 -33.72
N ILE A 374 -18.95 4.44 -32.80
CA ILE A 374 -19.63 3.16 -32.95
C ILE A 374 -20.63 3.19 -34.13
N GLN A 375 -21.33 4.27 -34.30
CA GLN A 375 -22.28 4.43 -35.46
C GLN A 375 -21.51 4.41 -36.77
N ALA A 376 -20.43 5.17 -36.90
CA ALA A 376 -19.61 5.16 -38.11
C ALA A 376 -18.99 3.77 -38.37
N TRP A 377 -18.53 3.06 -37.30
CA TRP A 377 -18.08 1.69 -37.43
C TRP A 377 -19.18 0.73 -37.91
N ARG A 378 -20.41 0.88 -37.41
CA ARG A 378 -21.56 0.08 -37.90
C ARG A 378 -21.87 0.35 -39.35
N LYS A 379 -21.91 1.63 -39.78
CA LYS A 379 -22.12 2.03 -41.16
C LYS A 379 -21.07 1.40 -42.08
N PHE A 380 -19.81 1.51 -41.75
CA PHE A 380 -18.72 0.84 -42.46
C PHE A 380 -18.89 -0.69 -42.48
N ASN A 381 -19.27 -1.31 -41.38
CA ASN A 381 -19.46 -2.77 -41.31
C ASN A 381 -20.66 -3.27 -42.13
N SER A 382 -21.71 -2.48 -42.26
CA SER A 382 -22.88 -2.82 -43.11
C SER A 382 -22.62 -2.58 -44.59
N ASN A 383 -21.90 -1.52 -44.94
CA ASN A 383 -21.57 -1.16 -46.31
C ASN A 383 -20.09 -0.76 -46.43
N ARG A 384 -19.22 -1.67 -46.84
CA ARG A 384 -17.78 -1.49 -46.94
C ARG A 384 -17.36 -0.88 -48.24
N THR A 385 -17.44 0.42 -48.35
CA THR A 385 -16.90 1.20 -49.44
C THR A 385 -15.68 2.02 -48.97
N PRO A 386 -14.82 2.47 -49.90
CA PRO A 386 -13.75 3.41 -49.56
C PRO A 386 -14.25 4.66 -48.83
N ALA A 387 -15.42 5.17 -49.27
CA ALA A 387 -16.05 6.35 -48.65
C ALA A 387 -16.47 6.08 -47.19
N THR A 388 -17.10 4.94 -46.89
CA THR A 388 -17.52 4.62 -45.49
C THR A 388 -16.31 4.28 -44.60
N TRP A 389 -15.23 3.78 -45.19
CA TRP A 389 -13.96 3.58 -44.50
C TRP A 389 -13.31 4.92 -44.14
N GLN A 390 -13.29 5.86 -45.07
CA GLN A 390 -12.78 7.20 -44.85
C GLN A 390 -13.58 7.94 -43.78
N ASP A 391 -14.92 7.91 -43.87
CA ASP A 391 -15.84 8.47 -42.87
C ASP A 391 -15.55 7.90 -41.47
N PHE A 392 -15.42 6.58 -41.33
CA PHE A 392 -15.07 5.96 -40.06
C PHE A 392 -13.72 6.41 -39.53
N HIS A 393 -12.69 6.52 -40.37
CA HIS A 393 -11.37 6.98 -39.99
C HIS A 393 -11.36 8.44 -39.50
N GLU A 394 -12.12 9.31 -40.18
CA GLU A 394 -12.26 10.71 -39.79
C GLU A 394 -12.96 10.83 -38.42
N VAL A 395 -14.10 10.16 -38.27
CA VAL A 395 -14.84 10.12 -36.99
C VAL A 395 -13.99 9.52 -35.87
N GLN A 396 -13.20 8.49 -36.14
CA GLN A 396 -12.27 7.90 -35.17
C GLN A 396 -11.18 8.89 -34.73
N LYS A 397 -10.61 9.63 -35.69
CA LYS A 397 -9.58 10.65 -35.43
C LYS A 397 -10.17 11.81 -34.63
N GLN A 398 -11.35 12.29 -34.98
CA GLN A 398 -12.07 13.36 -34.30
C GLN A 398 -12.48 12.97 -32.88
N SER A 399 -13.12 11.83 -32.69
CA SER A 399 -13.50 11.30 -31.37
C SER A 399 -12.29 11.15 -30.44
N SER A 400 -11.18 10.65 -30.98
CA SER A 400 -9.95 10.53 -30.22
C SER A 400 -9.35 11.89 -29.83
N LYS A 401 -9.49 12.92 -30.69
CA LYS A 401 -9.06 14.29 -30.41
C LYS A 401 -9.93 14.92 -29.32
N GLU A 402 -11.23 14.75 -29.38
CA GLU A 402 -12.19 15.26 -28.39
C GLU A 402 -11.96 14.61 -27.02
N ILE A 403 -11.88 13.30 -26.91
CA ILE A 403 -11.63 12.59 -25.65
C ILE A 403 -10.28 13.02 -25.04
N ARG A 404 -9.25 13.23 -25.87
CA ARG A 404 -7.95 13.75 -25.39
C ARG A 404 -8.05 15.19 -24.93
N LYS A 405 -8.89 16.03 -25.57
CA LYS A 405 -9.15 17.41 -25.15
C LYS A 405 -9.79 17.44 -23.77
N GLU A 406 -10.87 16.65 -23.56
CA GLU A 406 -11.55 16.55 -22.26
C GLU A 406 -10.62 16.04 -21.16
N LYS A 407 -9.82 15.02 -21.43
CA LYS A 407 -8.82 14.54 -20.49
C LYS A 407 -7.78 15.61 -20.15
N ARG A 408 -7.31 16.37 -21.16
CA ARG A 408 -6.37 17.48 -20.93
C ARG A 408 -7.00 18.62 -20.14
N ALA A 409 -8.27 18.95 -20.39
CA ALA A 409 -9.02 19.95 -19.64
C ALA A 409 -9.15 19.54 -18.17
N TYR A 410 -9.54 18.29 -17.91
CA TYR A 410 -9.60 17.75 -16.56
C TYR A 410 -8.22 17.78 -15.87
N ASP A 411 -7.16 17.33 -16.56
CA ASP A 411 -5.78 17.37 -16.01
C ASP A 411 -5.33 18.82 -15.76
N LYS A 412 -5.73 19.78 -16.61
CA LYS A 412 -5.46 21.21 -16.41
C LYS A 412 -6.17 21.74 -15.17
N ASN A 413 -7.50 21.56 -15.07
CA ASN A 413 -8.28 22.01 -13.91
C ASN A 413 -7.74 21.44 -12.60
N ARG A 414 -7.29 20.20 -12.63
CA ARG A 414 -6.69 19.57 -11.47
C ARG A 414 -5.31 20.13 -11.09
N LEU A 415 -4.57 20.66 -12.04
CA LEU A 415 -3.32 21.40 -11.78
C LEU A 415 -3.62 22.80 -11.26
N ASP A 416 -4.70 23.43 -11.75
CA ASP A 416 -5.17 24.73 -11.25
C ASP A 416 -5.68 24.60 -9.80
N GLU A 417 -6.34 23.49 -9.42
CA GLU A 417 -6.66 23.14 -8.03
C GLU A 417 -5.41 23.10 -7.11
N ILE A 418 -4.28 22.55 -7.61
CA ILE A 418 -3.02 22.53 -6.85
C ILE A 418 -2.55 23.95 -6.54
N GLU A 419 -2.63 24.85 -7.52
CA GLU A 419 -2.21 26.23 -7.36
C GLU A 419 -3.15 26.99 -6.41
N GLU A 420 -4.44 26.72 -6.48
CA GLU A 420 -5.44 27.28 -5.56
C GLU A 420 -5.26 26.77 -4.13
N ASP A 421 -5.09 25.44 -3.95
CA ASP A 421 -4.78 24.83 -2.66
C ASP A 421 -3.46 25.39 -2.07
N PHE A 422 -2.47 25.67 -2.94
CA PHE A 422 -1.24 26.32 -2.52
C PHE A 422 -1.50 27.75 -2.00
N LYS A 423 -2.27 28.56 -2.73
CA LYS A 423 -2.62 29.95 -2.33
C LYS A 423 -3.43 29.97 -1.04
N LYS A 424 -4.41 29.08 -0.90
CA LYS A 424 -5.25 28.94 0.31
C LYS A 424 -4.54 28.24 1.48
N ASN A 425 -3.26 27.92 1.34
CA ASN A 425 -2.45 27.17 2.31
C ASN A 425 -3.07 25.80 2.74
N ASN A 426 -3.87 25.19 1.85
CA ASN A 426 -4.47 23.88 2.04
C ASN A 426 -3.44 22.77 1.77
N THR A 427 -2.50 22.61 2.69
CA THR A 427 -1.32 21.74 2.55
C THR A 427 -1.70 20.29 2.25
N ARG A 428 -2.77 19.79 2.86
CA ARG A 428 -3.18 18.40 2.70
C ARG A 428 -3.63 18.08 1.27
N ASN A 429 -4.53 18.85 0.70
CA ASN A 429 -5.02 18.66 -0.67
C ASN A 429 -3.88 18.86 -1.66
N PHE A 430 -3.06 19.88 -1.49
CA PHE A 430 -1.88 20.16 -2.29
C PHE A 430 -0.98 18.91 -2.42
N TYR A 431 -0.56 18.29 -1.29
CA TYR A 431 0.28 17.09 -1.34
C TYR A 431 -0.46 15.84 -1.80
N ARG A 432 -1.75 15.72 -1.50
CA ARG A 432 -2.57 14.60 -1.98
C ARG A 432 -2.64 14.56 -3.49
N VAL A 433 -2.89 15.68 -4.15
CA VAL A 433 -2.99 15.76 -5.61
C VAL A 433 -1.64 15.48 -6.27
N PHE A 434 -0.55 16.00 -5.71
CA PHE A 434 0.80 15.64 -6.16
C PHE A 434 1.05 14.13 -6.06
N LYS A 435 0.75 13.52 -4.92
CA LYS A 435 0.97 12.09 -4.68
C LYS A 435 0.14 11.19 -5.61
N GLU A 436 -1.12 11.52 -5.83
CA GLU A 436 -2.01 10.79 -6.75
C GLU A 436 -1.49 10.82 -8.18
N ASN A 437 -0.97 11.96 -8.62
CA ASN A 437 -0.40 12.12 -9.95
C ASN A 437 0.95 11.39 -10.13
N ILE A 438 1.76 11.27 -9.06
CA ILE A 438 3.07 10.61 -9.09
C ILE A 438 2.92 9.08 -9.15
N LYS A 439 2.06 8.52 -8.30
CA LYS A 439 1.96 7.07 -8.13
C LYS A 439 1.04 6.39 -9.13
N GLY A 440 0.13 7.14 -9.77
CA GLY A 440 -0.95 6.54 -10.54
C GLY A 440 -1.84 5.63 -9.69
N TYR A 441 -2.70 4.87 -10.35
CA TYR A 441 -3.49 3.83 -9.68
C TYR A 441 -2.59 2.63 -9.39
N GLN A 442 -2.44 2.31 -8.11
CA GLN A 442 -1.82 1.06 -7.65
C GLN A 442 -2.95 0.12 -7.23
N PRO A 443 -3.17 -0.99 -7.94
CA PRO A 443 -4.18 -1.95 -7.50
C PRO A 443 -3.77 -2.52 -6.13
N PRO A 444 -4.75 -2.70 -5.21
CA PRO A 444 -4.48 -3.39 -3.96
C PRO A 444 -4.06 -4.83 -4.25
N ASN A 445 -3.18 -5.40 -3.43
CA ASN A 445 -2.96 -6.84 -3.47
C ASN A 445 -4.25 -7.56 -3.07
N ILE A 446 -4.63 -8.61 -3.79
CA ILE A 446 -5.89 -9.34 -3.58
C ILE A 446 -5.69 -10.84 -3.37
N CYS A 447 -4.45 -11.34 -3.42
CA CYS A 447 -4.14 -12.76 -3.36
C CYS A 447 -3.08 -13.03 -2.30
N PHE A 448 -3.30 -14.08 -1.51
CA PHE A 448 -2.29 -14.65 -0.63
C PHE A 448 -2.02 -16.11 -1.03
N LYS A 449 -0.81 -16.56 -0.74
CA LYS A 449 -0.42 -17.96 -0.90
C LYS A 449 -1.06 -18.79 0.21
N ARG A 450 -1.64 -19.92 -0.16
CA ARG A 450 -2.01 -20.98 0.76
C ARG A 450 -0.78 -21.75 1.22
N THR A 451 -0.94 -22.66 2.17
CA THR A 451 0.14 -23.53 2.67
C THR A 451 0.70 -24.47 1.59
N ASP A 452 -0.10 -24.80 0.58
CA ASP A 452 0.29 -25.58 -0.61
C ASP A 452 1.01 -24.76 -1.70
N GLY A 453 1.24 -23.47 -1.45
CA GLY A 453 1.88 -22.55 -2.39
C GLY A 453 0.96 -21.97 -3.46
N THR A 454 -0.29 -22.44 -3.58
CA THR A 454 -1.27 -21.89 -4.54
C THR A 454 -1.79 -20.52 -4.12
N LEU A 455 -2.20 -19.69 -5.11
CA LEU A 455 -2.72 -18.35 -4.86
C LEU A 455 -4.23 -18.39 -4.61
N GLU A 456 -4.65 -17.83 -3.47
CA GLU A 456 -6.05 -17.64 -3.16
C GLU A 456 -6.55 -16.29 -3.71
N THR A 457 -7.60 -16.30 -4.53
CA THR A 457 -8.20 -15.10 -5.15
C THR A 457 -9.50 -14.66 -4.50
N ASN A 458 -10.15 -15.53 -3.72
CA ASN A 458 -11.36 -15.21 -2.99
C ASN A 458 -11.02 -14.28 -1.81
N THR A 459 -11.65 -13.10 -1.76
CA THR A 459 -11.37 -12.12 -0.71
C THR A 459 -11.70 -12.63 0.70
N LYS A 460 -12.71 -13.46 0.83
CA LYS A 460 -13.14 -14.04 2.11
C LYS A 460 -12.11 -15.05 2.62
N GLU A 461 -11.68 -15.94 1.74
CA GLU A 461 -10.65 -16.95 2.04
C GLU A 461 -9.29 -16.28 2.32
N ASN A 462 -8.96 -15.22 1.57
CA ASN A 462 -7.78 -14.40 1.86
C ASN A 462 -7.84 -13.76 3.25
N CYS A 463 -9.03 -13.36 3.69
CA CYS A 463 -9.24 -12.81 5.03
C CYS A 463 -9.01 -13.89 6.10
N GLU A 464 -9.45 -15.14 5.85
CA GLU A 464 -9.22 -16.30 6.75
C GLU A 464 -7.74 -16.74 6.78
N ILE A 465 -7.03 -16.70 5.65
CA ILE A 465 -5.58 -16.94 5.62
C ILE A 465 -4.85 -15.92 6.52
N LEU A 466 -5.22 -14.65 6.40
CA LEU A 466 -4.65 -13.59 7.25
C LEU A 466 -5.04 -13.77 8.72
N LYS A 467 -6.29 -14.20 9.02
CA LYS A 467 -6.72 -14.48 10.39
C LYS A 467 -5.86 -15.56 11.01
N LYS A 468 -5.73 -16.72 10.36
CA LYS A 468 -4.88 -17.81 10.84
C LYS A 468 -3.42 -17.40 11.07
N TYR A 469 -2.90 -16.56 10.16
CA TYR A 469 -1.56 -16.03 10.29
C TYR A 469 -1.38 -15.10 11.51
N PHE A 470 -2.31 -14.13 11.70
CA PHE A 470 -2.22 -13.20 12.83
C PHE A 470 -2.59 -13.85 14.15
N ASP A 471 -3.49 -14.84 14.16
CA ASP A 471 -3.82 -15.65 15.34
C ASP A 471 -2.57 -16.38 15.86
N LYS A 472 -1.88 -17.12 15.00
CA LYS A 472 -0.61 -17.77 15.36
C LYS A 472 0.48 -16.77 15.81
N LEU A 473 0.48 -15.58 15.22
CA LEU A 473 1.46 -14.54 15.53
C LEU A 473 1.26 -13.91 16.91
N LEU A 474 -0.01 -13.69 17.30
CA LEU A 474 -0.41 -12.95 18.51
C LEU A 474 -0.75 -13.88 19.69
N ASN A 475 -0.54 -15.19 19.51
CA ASN A 475 -0.73 -16.23 20.51
C ASN A 475 0.51 -17.13 20.58
N CYS A 476 1.66 -16.51 20.87
CA CYS A 476 2.92 -17.23 21.04
C CYS A 476 2.90 -18.07 22.32
N GLU A 477 3.71 -19.14 22.35
CA GLU A 477 3.93 -19.93 23.56
C GLU A 477 4.50 -19.06 24.68
N LYS A 478 4.04 -19.32 25.91
CA LYS A 478 4.54 -18.63 27.10
C LYS A 478 5.99 -19.02 27.37
N PRO A 479 6.81 -18.11 27.90
CA PRO A 479 8.17 -18.43 28.32
C PRO A 479 8.19 -19.56 29.35
N LYS A 480 9.11 -20.49 29.19
CA LYS A 480 9.30 -21.62 30.14
C LYS A 480 9.88 -21.14 31.46
N GLU A 481 10.74 -20.16 31.41
CA GLU A 481 11.37 -19.54 32.59
C GLU A 481 10.92 -18.08 32.68
N LYS A 482 10.90 -17.54 33.89
CA LYS A 482 10.56 -16.14 34.16
C LYS A 482 11.75 -15.39 34.69
N LEU A 483 11.74 -14.07 34.53
CA LEU A 483 12.68 -13.18 35.22
C LEU A 483 12.31 -13.08 36.70
N ASN A 484 13.29 -12.73 37.51
CA ASN A 484 13.07 -12.37 38.90
C ASN A 484 12.63 -10.91 38.99
N PHE A 485 11.54 -10.67 39.70
CA PHE A 485 10.97 -9.34 39.91
C PHE A 485 11.04 -8.96 41.39
N MET A 486 11.47 -7.73 41.68
CA MET A 486 11.37 -7.16 43.01
C MET A 486 10.02 -6.47 43.20
N LYS A 487 9.39 -6.70 44.35
CA LYS A 487 8.18 -5.96 44.71
C LYS A 487 8.59 -4.65 45.36
N ASN A 488 8.33 -3.55 44.67
CA ASN A 488 8.56 -2.21 45.17
C ASN A 488 7.27 -1.58 45.68
N ILE A 489 7.38 -0.59 46.53
CA ILE A 489 6.23 0.19 47.02
C ILE A 489 5.69 0.98 45.85
N PRO A 490 4.40 0.86 45.53
CA PRO A 490 3.79 1.60 44.40
C PRO A 490 3.71 3.10 44.71
N ASN A 491 3.75 3.91 43.66
CA ASN A 491 3.51 5.34 43.77
C ASN A 491 2.06 5.63 44.26
N PRO A 492 1.78 6.83 44.77
CA PRO A 492 0.42 7.25 45.11
C PRO A 492 -0.54 7.10 43.92
N GLU A 493 -1.79 6.74 44.23
CA GLU A 493 -2.78 6.45 43.18
C GLU A 493 -3.06 7.68 42.29
N SER A 494 -3.05 7.46 41.00
CA SER A 494 -3.33 8.50 40.01
C SER A 494 -4.83 8.82 39.94
N GLN A 495 -5.15 10.11 39.84
CA GLN A 495 -6.49 10.62 39.73
C GLN A 495 -7.06 10.49 38.31
N PRO A 496 -8.39 10.40 38.15
CA PRO A 496 -9.01 10.38 36.82
C PRO A 496 -8.67 11.63 36.01
N PRO A 497 -8.72 11.58 34.66
CA PRO A 497 -8.41 12.73 33.85
C PRO A 497 -9.46 13.83 34.00
N THR A 498 -9.03 15.08 34.11
CA THR A 498 -9.93 16.25 34.20
C THR A 498 -10.55 16.55 32.83
N VAL A 499 -11.64 17.32 32.79
CA VAL A 499 -12.30 17.80 31.58
C VAL A 499 -11.32 18.53 30.66
N THR A 500 -10.47 19.38 31.23
CA THR A 500 -9.43 20.14 30.50
C THR A 500 -8.38 19.24 29.90
N GLU A 501 -7.93 18.21 30.63
CA GLU A 501 -6.98 17.21 30.09
C GLU A 501 -7.59 16.44 28.92
N ILE A 502 -8.84 16.01 29.03
CA ILE A 502 -9.55 15.32 27.96
C ILE A 502 -9.70 16.22 26.72
N GLU A 503 -10.04 17.49 26.90
CA GLU A 503 -10.13 18.46 25.81
C GLU A 503 -8.78 18.61 25.08
N GLU A 504 -7.67 18.69 25.83
CA GLU A 504 -6.32 18.77 25.25
C GLU A 504 -5.94 17.50 24.49
N ILE A 505 -6.26 16.32 25.01
CA ILE A 505 -6.06 15.06 24.33
C ILE A 505 -6.86 15.02 23.02
N ILE A 506 -8.13 15.42 23.04
CA ILE A 506 -8.98 15.49 21.85
C ILE A 506 -8.40 16.45 20.79
N LYS A 507 -7.91 17.64 21.22
CA LYS A 507 -7.23 18.61 20.32
C LYS A 507 -6.01 17.99 19.61
N GLN A 508 -5.25 17.13 20.29
CA GLN A 508 -4.07 16.46 19.77
C GLN A 508 -4.38 15.29 18.82
N LEU A 509 -5.59 14.71 18.83
CA LEU A 509 -5.96 13.63 17.93
C LEU A 509 -5.74 14.03 16.48
N LYS A 510 -5.18 13.12 15.68
CA LYS A 510 -4.91 13.37 14.25
C LYS A 510 -6.16 13.18 13.41
N ASN A 511 -6.53 14.20 12.64
CA ASN A 511 -7.65 14.13 11.70
C ASN A 511 -7.41 13.12 10.58
N ASN A 512 -8.49 12.60 9.99
CA ASN A 512 -8.47 11.71 8.83
C ASN A 512 -7.73 10.38 9.08
N ARG A 513 -7.82 9.87 10.28
CA ARG A 513 -7.36 8.52 10.62
C ARG A 513 -8.51 7.53 10.49
N ALA A 514 -8.16 6.27 10.23
CA ALA A 514 -9.15 5.19 10.21
C ALA A 514 -9.73 4.99 11.61
N PRO A 515 -11.07 4.85 11.73
CA PRO A 515 -11.73 4.52 12.99
C PRO A 515 -11.51 3.05 13.37
N GLY A 516 -11.87 2.69 14.60
CA GLY A 516 -11.99 1.33 15.07
C GLY A 516 -13.18 0.57 14.48
N GLU A 517 -13.65 -0.44 15.20
CA GLU A 517 -14.81 -1.23 14.81
C GLU A 517 -16.10 -0.42 14.90
N ASP A 518 -16.21 0.47 15.87
CA ASP A 518 -17.29 1.43 16.09
C ASP A 518 -17.53 2.36 14.89
N GLY A 519 -16.57 2.50 13.98
CA GLY A 519 -16.65 3.38 12.83
C GLY A 519 -16.55 4.87 13.15
N ILE A 520 -16.42 5.27 14.43
CA ILE A 520 -16.41 6.66 14.88
C ILE A 520 -15.07 7.32 14.59
N ILE A 521 -15.11 8.47 13.92
CA ILE A 521 -13.92 9.24 13.55
C ILE A 521 -13.55 10.29 14.59
N ALA A 522 -12.26 10.64 14.67
CA ALA A 522 -11.76 11.62 15.63
C ALA A 522 -12.38 13.02 15.48
N GLU A 523 -12.79 13.37 14.28
CA GLU A 523 -13.36 14.66 13.95
C GLU A 523 -14.70 14.93 14.65
N ILE A 524 -15.47 13.90 15.00
CA ILE A 524 -16.71 14.02 15.78
C ILE A 524 -16.42 14.60 17.17
N TRP A 525 -15.45 14.03 17.86
CA TRP A 525 -15.05 14.51 19.19
C TRP A 525 -14.47 15.92 19.18
N LYS A 526 -14.01 16.39 18.02
CA LYS A 526 -13.50 17.76 17.81
C LYS A 526 -14.57 18.81 17.48
N LEU A 527 -15.84 18.49 17.56
CA LEU A 527 -16.92 19.44 17.35
C LEU A 527 -16.99 20.53 18.44
N ARG A 528 -16.29 20.32 19.58
CA ARG A 528 -16.19 21.26 20.71
C ARG A 528 -17.53 21.61 21.29
N ASP A 529 -18.33 20.61 21.54
CA ASP A 529 -19.57 20.73 22.29
C ASP A 529 -19.32 20.35 23.76
N SER A 530 -19.74 21.20 24.70
CA SER A 530 -19.49 21.02 26.12
C SER A 530 -20.24 19.80 26.68
N ASN A 531 -21.46 19.53 26.21
CA ASN A 531 -22.25 18.40 26.68
C ASN A 531 -21.62 17.07 26.25
N ILE A 532 -21.18 16.97 24.99
CA ILE A 532 -20.47 15.79 24.50
C ILE A 532 -19.15 15.58 25.27
N LEU A 533 -18.43 16.67 25.56
CA LEU A 533 -17.17 16.59 26.32
C LEU A 533 -17.41 16.11 27.76
N ASN A 534 -18.45 16.64 28.43
CA ASN A 534 -18.82 16.23 29.78
C ASN A 534 -19.28 14.77 29.85
N LYS A 535 -20.03 14.28 28.83
CA LYS A 535 -20.37 12.85 28.71
C LYS A 535 -19.14 11.95 28.58
N ILE A 536 -18.20 12.33 27.73
CA ILE A 536 -16.93 11.58 27.61
C ILE A 536 -16.18 11.58 28.94
N HIS A 537 -16.12 12.73 29.62
CA HIS A 537 -15.48 12.84 30.93
C HIS A 537 -16.13 11.91 31.95
N ARG A 538 -17.46 11.90 32.08
CA ARG A 538 -18.19 11.00 33.00
C ARG A 538 -17.89 9.54 32.72
N ILE A 539 -17.96 9.11 31.44
CA ILE A 539 -17.65 7.74 31.05
C ILE A 539 -16.21 7.38 31.43
N LEU A 540 -15.22 8.25 31.15
CA LEU A 540 -13.84 7.99 31.50
C LEU A 540 -13.60 7.97 33.01
N THR A 541 -14.30 8.83 33.79
CA THR A 541 -14.23 8.84 35.23
C THR A 541 -14.84 7.56 35.82
N GLU A 542 -15.96 7.11 35.29
CA GLU A 542 -16.59 5.85 35.70
C GLU A 542 -15.66 4.64 35.43
N ILE A 543 -15.06 4.58 34.23
CA ILE A 543 -14.04 3.55 33.90
C ILE A 543 -12.89 3.61 34.90
N TRP A 544 -12.44 4.83 35.28
CA TRP A 544 -11.34 5.00 36.21
C TRP A 544 -11.66 4.52 37.62
N ILE A 545 -12.89 4.79 38.08
CA ILE A 545 -13.36 4.39 39.43
C ILE A 545 -13.59 2.86 39.47
N LYS A 546 -14.37 2.33 38.49
CA LYS A 546 -14.77 0.92 38.45
C LYS A 546 -13.65 -0.02 37.95
N GLU A 547 -12.64 0.52 37.31
CA GLU A 547 -11.56 -0.25 36.65
C GLU A 547 -12.08 -1.24 35.57
N GLU A 548 -13.21 -0.92 34.95
CA GLU A 548 -13.84 -1.73 33.91
C GLU A 548 -13.88 -0.99 32.58
N ILE A 549 -13.41 -1.63 31.51
CA ILE A 549 -13.38 -1.05 30.17
C ILE A 549 -14.49 -1.69 29.31
N PRO A 550 -15.29 -0.90 28.56
CA PRO A 550 -16.30 -1.44 27.67
C PRO A 550 -15.74 -2.51 26.72
N GLN A 551 -16.49 -3.60 26.51
CA GLN A 551 -16.04 -4.74 25.71
C GLN A 551 -15.73 -4.34 24.25
N ASP A 552 -16.46 -3.38 23.68
CA ASP A 552 -16.21 -2.85 22.33
C ASP A 552 -14.83 -2.20 22.20
N TRP A 553 -14.26 -1.67 23.31
CA TRP A 553 -12.92 -1.08 23.29
C TRP A 553 -11.82 -2.14 23.33
N LYS A 554 -12.12 -3.36 23.73
CA LYS A 554 -11.20 -4.49 23.77
C LYS A 554 -11.03 -5.14 22.39
N CYS A 555 -11.95 -4.89 21.44
CA CYS A 555 -11.87 -5.39 20.08
C CYS A 555 -11.08 -4.45 19.15
N ALA A 556 -10.13 -5.00 18.38
CA ALA A 556 -9.35 -4.25 17.40
C ALA A 556 -9.60 -4.75 15.96
N LEU A 557 -9.64 -3.82 14.98
CA LEU A 557 -9.60 -4.19 13.57
C LEU A 557 -8.15 -4.20 13.09
N ILE A 558 -7.57 -5.35 12.81
CA ILE A 558 -6.23 -5.46 12.24
C ILE A 558 -6.29 -5.18 10.74
N HIS A 559 -5.56 -4.16 10.32
CA HIS A 559 -5.34 -3.85 8.90
C HIS A 559 -3.95 -4.32 8.48
N PRO A 560 -3.82 -5.30 7.56
CA PRO A 560 -2.53 -5.80 7.10
C PRO A 560 -1.83 -4.76 6.21
N LEU A 561 -0.66 -4.31 6.61
CA LEU A 561 0.17 -3.36 5.89
C LEU A 561 1.42 -4.05 5.33
N HIS A 562 1.56 -4.11 4.00
CA HIS A 562 2.73 -4.70 3.36
C HIS A 562 4.00 -3.89 3.67
N LYS A 563 5.04 -4.55 4.16
CA LYS A 563 6.34 -3.95 4.54
C LYS A 563 7.34 -3.97 3.38
N LYS A 564 7.70 -5.13 2.90
CA LYS A 564 8.64 -5.39 1.78
C LYS A 564 8.55 -6.85 1.36
N GLY A 565 9.14 -7.21 0.22
CA GLY A 565 9.16 -8.60 -0.27
C GLY A 565 7.93 -8.98 -1.08
N ASP A 566 7.67 -10.27 -1.19
CA ASP A 566 6.54 -10.82 -1.92
C ASP A 566 5.21 -10.43 -1.26
N LYS A 567 4.34 -9.77 -2.03
CA LYS A 567 3.02 -9.32 -1.55
C LYS A 567 2.04 -10.45 -1.30
N THR A 568 2.31 -11.62 -1.82
CA THR A 568 1.44 -12.79 -1.65
C THR A 568 1.75 -13.57 -0.37
N ASN A 569 2.88 -13.31 0.28
CA ASN A 569 3.25 -13.94 1.53
C ASN A 569 2.76 -13.12 2.74
N PRO A 570 1.91 -13.67 3.64
CA PRO A 570 1.45 -13.00 4.86
C PRO A 570 2.59 -12.52 5.78
N ASP A 571 3.74 -13.21 5.84
CA ASP A 571 4.90 -12.83 6.68
C ASP A 571 5.47 -11.44 6.36
N ASN A 572 5.24 -10.96 5.13
CA ASN A 572 5.66 -9.65 4.68
C ASN A 572 4.69 -8.52 5.08
N TYR A 573 3.68 -8.85 5.89
CA TYR A 573 2.70 -7.88 6.40
C TYR A 573 2.87 -7.61 7.88
N ARG A 574 2.56 -6.37 8.27
CA ARG A 574 2.47 -5.92 9.65
C ARG A 574 0.99 -5.66 9.96
N GLY A 575 0.50 -6.15 11.09
CA GLY A 575 -0.85 -5.89 11.57
C GLY A 575 -0.94 -4.52 12.26
N ILE A 576 -1.74 -3.59 11.72
CA ILE A 576 -2.00 -2.33 12.41
C ILE A 576 -3.37 -2.42 13.07
N SER A 577 -3.41 -2.37 14.39
CA SER A 577 -4.63 -2.38 15.18
C SER A 577 -5.35 -1.02 15.09
N LEU A 578 -6.51 -1.02 14.45
CA LEU A 578 -7.40 0.12 14.40
C LEU A 578 -8.34 0.03 15.61
N LEU A 579 -8.09 0.88 16.60
CA LEU A 579 -8.82 0.93 17.87
C LEU A 579 -9.85 2.05 17.87
N PRO A 580 -10.94 1.96 18.67
CA PRO A 580 -11.90 3.03 18.88
C PRO A 580 -11.20 4.34 19.30
N VAL A 581 -11.74 5.47 18.84
CA VAL A 581 -11.09 6.76 19.13
C VAL A 581 -11.22 7.13 20.59
N THR A 582 -12.34 6.82 21.22
CA THR A 582 -12.57 7.02 22.66
C THR A 582 -11.61 6.19 23.52
N TYR A 583 -11.38 4.94 23.15
CA TYR A 583 -10.30 4.15 23.77
C TYR A 583 -8.94 4.86 23.67
N LYS A 584 -8.62 5.51 22.54
CA LYS A 584 -7.36 6.26 22.39
C LYS A 584 -7.28 7.47 23.31
N ILE A 585 -8.40 8.05 23.71
CA ILE A 585 -8.43 9.14 24.71
C ILE A 585 -8.02 8.57 26.07
N LEU A 586 -8.63 7.46 26.49
CA LEU A 586 -8.25 6.75 27.72
C LEU A 586 -6.76 6.32 27.70
N SER A 587 -6.35 5.64 26.63
CA SER A 587 -4.96 5.18 26.46
C SER A 587 -3.95 6.32 26.52
N LYS A 588 -4.30 7.53 26.01
CA LYS A 588 -3.43 8.70 26.11
C LYS A 588 -3.39 9.28 27.54
N ALA A 589 -4.51 9.28 28.28
CA ALA A 589 -4.52 9.66 29.69
C ALA A 589 -3.65 8.71 30.53
N LEU A 590 -3.79 7.38 30.32
CA LEU A 590 -2.93 6.38 30.97
C LEU A 590 -1.45 6.55 30.60
N LEU A 591 -1.16 6.83 29.32
CA LEU A 591 0.21 7.12 28.87
C LEU A 591 0.80 8.33 29.62
N ASN A 592 0.03 9.39 29.80
CA ASN A 592 0.50 10.58 30.52
C ASN A 592 0.85 10.25 31.99
N ARG A 593 0.02 9.44 32.68
CA ARG A 593 0.28 8.97 34.04
C ARG A 593 1.52 8.09 34.12
N LEU A 594 1.59 7.09 33.24
CA LEU A 594 2.70 6.14 33.22
C LEU A 594 4.04 6.82 32.88
N GLU A 595 4.05 7.74 31.90
CA GLU A 595 5.27 8.45 31.47
C GLU A 595 5.90 9.24 32.64
N LEU A 596 5.08 9.90 33.48
CA LEU A 596 5.53 10.64 34.65
C LEU A 596 6.21 9.74 35.68
N GLN A 597 5.75 8.50 35.84
CA GLN A 597 6.26 7.57 36.83
C GLN A 597 7.53 6.83 36.37
N VAL A 598 7.65 6.52 35.09
CA VAL A 598 8.69 5.59 34.62
C VAL A 598 9.77 6.21 33.74
N ASP A 599 9.58 7.41 33.15
CA ASP A 599 10.57 7.93 32.19
C ASP A 599 11.95 8.18 32.80
N SER A 600 12.01 8.59 34.07
CA SER A 600 13.26 8.76 34.83
C SER A 600 13.96 7.44 35.14
N LEU A 601 13.20 6.34 35.22
CA LEU A 601 13.72 5.02 35.56
C LEU A 601 14.31 4.27 34.35
N ILE A 602 13.84 4.61 33.15
CA ILE A 602 14.33 4.01 31.90
C ILE A 602 15.75 4.51 31.60
N GLY A 603 16.67 3.56 31.33
CA GLY A 603 18.09 3.85 31.10
C GLY A 603 18.34 4.85 29.97
N GLU A 604 19.45 5.59 30.06
CA GLU A 604 19.83 6.62 29.11
C GLU A 604 20.25 6.08 27.73
N TYR A 605 20.43 4.80 27.60
CA TYR A 605 20.68 4.11 26.34
C TYR A 605 19.44 4.06 25.44
N GLN A 606 18.21 4.11 26.02
CA GLN A 606 16.97 4.06 25.26
C GLN A 606 16.52 5.46 24.81
N ALA A 607 16.39 5.64 23.50
CA ALA A 607 15.93 6.91 22.94
C ALA A 607 14.59 6.79 22.17
N GLY A 608 14.12 5.56 21.91
CA GLY A 608 12.89 5.33 21.17
C GLY A 608 11.65 5.75 21.97
N PHE A 609 10.73 6.50 21.34
CA PHE A 609 9.44 6.92 21.91
C PHE A 609 9.51 7.72 23.23
N ARG A 610 10.64 8.31 23.55
CA ARG A 610 10.82 9.18 24.72
C ARG A 610 10.88 10.65 24.30
N LYS A 611 10.28 11.54 25.12
CA LYS A 611 10.29 12.98 24.85
C LYS A 611 11.71 13.56 24.86
N GLY A 612 11.98 14.46 23.93
CA GLY A 612 13.30 15.12 23.84
C GLY A 612 14.45 14.21 23.41
N ARG A 613 14.16 13.02 22.87
CA ARG A 613 15.11 12.07 22.28
C ARG A 613 14.90 11.97 20.78
N SER A 614 15.93 11.62 20.02
CA SER A 614 15.82 11.53 18.57
C SER A 614 16.68 10.44 17.94
N CYS A 615 16.29 9.98 16.74
CA CYS A 615 17.13 9.10 15.91
C CYS A 615 18.49 9.74 15.62
N ALA A 616 18.55 11.08 15.44
CA ALA A 616 19.78 11.79 15.14
C ALA A 616 20.80 11.66 16.30
N GLU A 617 20.33 11.71 17.55
CA GLU A 617 21.21 11.51 18.71
C GLU A 617 21.84 10.11 18.70
N GLN A 618 21.07 9.06 18.49
CA GLN A 618 21.59 7.69 18.47
C GLN A 618 22.53 7.43 17.28
N ILE A 619 22.21 7.98 16.11
CA ILE A 619 23.07 7.91 14.93
C ILE A 619 24.39 8.64 15.21
N TRP A 620 24.34 9.83 15.81
CA TRP A 620 25.50 10.62 16.15
C TRP A 620 26.34 9.92 17.24
N ASN A 621 25.69 9.40 18.29
CA ASN A 621 26.37 8.63 19.34
C ASN A 621 27.18 7.47 18.76
N LEU A 622 26.54 6.62 17.97
CA LEU A 622 27.19 5.45 17.37
C LEU A 622 28.34 5.82 16.43
N ARG A 623 28.12 6.80 15.53
CA ARG A 623 29.17 7.29 14.62
C ARG A 623 30.37 7.84 15.38
N THR A 624 30.10 8.61 16.40
CA THR A 624 31.10 9.26 17.22
C THR A 624 31.92 8.24 17.99
N ILE A 625 31.27 7.25 18.63
CA ILE A 625 31.91 6.14 19.31
C ILE A 625 32.83 5.37 18.36
N LEU A 626 32.33 4.94 17.21
CA LEU A 626 33.10 4.20 16.21
C LEU A 626 34.27 5.01 15.63
N LYS A 627 34.13 6.34 15.56
CA LYS A 627 35.18 7.23 15.07
C LYS A 627 36.29 7.40 16.11
N VAL A 628 35.95 7.61 17.37
CA VAL A 628 36.90 7.76 18.47
C VAL A 628 37.69 6.47 18.69
N ARG A 629 37.00 5.34 18.63
CA ARG A 629 37.59 4.01 18.82
C ARG A 629 38.06 3.34 17.52
N GLN A 630 38.31 4.11 16.48
CA GLN A 630 38.69 3.56 15.15
C GLN A 630 39.98 2.74 15.15
N THR A 631 40.88 2.99 16.13
CA THR A 631 42.14 2.24 16.31
C THR A 631 41.97 0.95 17.14
N ASN A 632 40.86 0.81 17.84
CA ASN A 632 40.58 -0.33 18.72
C ASN A 632 39.75 -1.38 17.98
N ASN A 633 39.76 -2.61 18.41
CA ASN A 633 38.96 -3.71 17.85
C ASN A 633 37.48 -3.66 18.28
N THR A 634 36.88 -2.49 18.36
CA THR A 634 35.49 -2.35 18.78
C THR A 634 34.56 -3.09 17.86
N VAL A 635 33.66 -3.89 18.42
CA VAL A 635 32.60 -4.62 17.73
C VAL A 635 31.26 -3.95 18.04
N ALA A 636 30.50 -3.64 17.00
CA ALA A 636 29.12 -3.17 17.11
C ALA A 636 28.21 -4.27 16.57
N THR A 637 27.38 -4.87 17.42
CA THR A 637 26.41 -5.91 17.04
C THR A 637 25.02 -5.29 16.98
N PHE A 638 24.41 -5.33 15.80
CA PHE A 638 23.05 -4.82 15.53
C PHE A 638 22.07 -5.96 15.72
N VAL A 639 21.27 -5.90 16.76
CA VAL A 639 20.33 -6.95 17.15
C VAL A 639 18.95 -6.65 16.56
N ASP A 640 18.35 -7.65 15.89
CA ASP A 640 16.97 -7.61 15.37
C ASP A 640 16.13 -8.64 16.15
N PHE A 641 15.03 -8.20 16.76
CA PHE A 641 14.10 -9.09 17.41
C PHE A 641 13.02 -9.59 16.46
N LYS A 642 12.58 -10.84 16.62
CA LYS A 642 11.46 -11.40 15.85
C LYS A 642 10.15 -10.83 16.35
N LYS A 643 9.51 -9.92 15.55
CA LYS A 643 8.16 -9.40 15.83
C LYS A 643 7.99 -8.92 17.28
N ALA A 644 8.94 -8.15 17.77
CA ALA A 644 9.12 -7.73 19.15
C ALA A 644 7.83 -7.29 19.89
N TYR A 645 7.02 -6.43 19.25
CA TYR A 645 5.77 -5.93 19.84
C TYR A 645 4.67 -7.00 20.00
N ASP A 646 4.71 -8.04 19.17
CA ASP A 646 3.67 -9.06 19.11
C ASP A 646 3.96 -10.26 20.05
N SER A 647 5.22 -10.39 20.52
CA SER A 647 5.71 -11.58 21.25
C SER A 647 5.91 -11.39 22.76
N ILE A 648 5.77 -10.17 23.28
CA ILE A 648 5.93 -9.90 24.73
C ILE A 648 4.94 -10.74 25.55
N ASP A 649 5.44 -11.42 26.60
CA ASP A 649 4.56 -12.04 27.59
C ASP A 649 3.90 -10.96 28.47
N ARG A 650 2.57 -10.98 28.55
CA ARG A 650 1.80 -9.96 29.28
C ARG A 650 1.97 -10.05 30.79
N GLN A 651 2.18 -11.25 31.32
CA GLN A 651 2.43 -11.40 32.76
C GLN A 651 3.76 -10.75 33.14
N THR A 652 4.81 -11.01 32.35
CA THR A 652 6.11 -10.33 32.49
C THR A 652 5.99 -8.81 32.43
N LEU A 653 5.14 -8.28 31.56
CA LEU A 653 4.86 -6.85 31.48
C LEU A 653 4.24 -6.33 32.80
N PHE A 654 3.23 -7.04 33.36
CA PHE A 654 2.57 -6.61 34.59
C PHE A 654 3.49 -6.68 35.80
N ASP A 655 4.31 -7.72 35.88
CA ASP A 655 5.33 -7.88 36.92
C ASP A 655 6.40 -6.76 36.82
N THR A 656 6.78 -6.37 35.60
CA THR A 656 7.70 -5.25 35.38
C THR A 656 7.09 -3.91 35.80
N LEU A 657 5.82 -3.66 35.55
CA LEU A 657 5.14 -2.44 36.00
C LEU A 657 5.12 -2.34 37.55
N GLU A 658 5.01 -3.48 38.26
CA GLU A 658 5.08 -3.53 39.71
C GLU A 658 6.48 -3.22 40.21
N GLU A 659 7.52 -3.77 39.61
CA GLU A 659 8.94 -3.48 39.94
C GLU A 659 9.30 -2.00 39.69
N TYR A 660 8.66 -1.35 38.69
CA TYR A 660 8.86 0.08 38.40
C TYR A 660 7.99 1.00 39.26
N SER A 661 7.41 0.49 40.35
CA SER A 661 6.59 1.23 41.31
C SER A 661 5.39 1.94 40.69
N VAL A 662 4.86 1.43 39.56
CA VAL A 662 3.67 2.02 38.94
C VAL A 662 2.49 1.92 39.90
N ASP A 663 1.73 3.01 40.07
CA ASP A 663 0.58 3.04 40.95
C ASP A 663 -0.46 1.96 40.64
N ARG A 664 -1.17 1.50 41.68
CA ARG A 664 -2.12 0.41 41.60
C ARG A 664 -3.20 0.66 40.53
N LYS A 665 -3.75 1.89 40.50
CA LYS A 665 -4.85 2.27 39.61
C LYS A 665 -4.41 2.27 38.14
N THR A 666 -3.30 2.90 37.81
CA THR A 666 -2.75 2.91 36.45
C THR A 666 -2.39 1.48 36.00
N LYS A 667 -1.75 0.66 36.86
CA LYS A 667 -1.43 -0.73 36.56
C LYS A 667 -2.69 -1.56 36.28
N SER A 668 -3.73 -1.45 37.11
CA SER A 668 -5.01 -2.16 36.94
C SER A 668 -5.68 -1.78 35.60
N LEU A 669 -5.80 -0.50 35.30
CA LEU A 669 -6.38 -0.04 34.04
C LEU A 669 -5.56 -0.47 32.82
N ILE A 670 -4.23 -0.45 32.89
CA ILE A 670 -3.37 -1.00 31.82
C ILE A 670 -3.64 -2.49 31.62
N LYS A 671 -3.76 -3.25 32.71
CA LYS A 671 -4.11 -4.68 32.64
C LYS A 671 -5.44 -4.88 31.95
N GLN A 672 -6.46 -4.10 32.27
CA GLN A 672 -7.78 -4.15 31.63
C GLN A 672 -7.72 -3.86 30.11
N THR A 673 -6.81 -2.95 29.66
CA THR A 673 -6.65 -2.70 28.20
C THR A 673 -6.07 -3.88 27.43
N LEU A 674 -5.45 -4.84 28.12
CA LEU A 674 -4.76 -5.99 27.52
C LEU A 674 -5.46 -7.33 27.88
N SER A 675 -6.38 -7.37 28.85
CA SER A 675 -7.14 -8.57 29.21
C SER A 675 -8.36 -8.74 28.29
N ASP A 676 -8.69 -9.98 27.97
CA ASP A 676 -9.86 -10.38 27.16
C ASP A 676 -9.95 -9.64 25.83
N THR A 677 -8.78 -9.47 25.21
CA THR A 677 -8.67 -8.71 23.97
C THR A 677 -8.91 -9.58 22.76
N THR A 678 -9.75 -9.09 21.86
CA THR A 678 -10.05 -9.76 20.59
C THR A 678 -9.63 -8.90 19.39
N SER A 679 -9.45 -9.55 18.25
CA SER A 679 -9.22 -8.86 17.00
C SER A 679 -9.97 -9.49 15.84
N LYS A 680 -10.27 -8.66 14.83
CA LYS A 680 -10.85 -9.06 13.55
C LYS A 680 -9.93 -8.56 12.43
N ILE A 681 -9.77 -9.33 11.36
CA ILE A 681 -9.00 -8.90 10.19
C ILE A 681 -9.88 -8.10 9.25
N LYS A 682 -9.42 -6.91 8.84
CA LYS A 682 -10.10 -6.07 7.83
C LYS A 682 -9.30 -6.07 6.53
N PHE A 683 -9.78 -6.79 5.52
CA PHE A 683 -9.12 -6.91 4.24
C PHE A 683 -10.07 -6.68 3.07
N LEU A 684 -9.80 -5.68 2.22
CA LEU A 684 -10.58 -5.33 1.01
C LEU A 684 -12.09 -5.15 1.22
N GLY A 685 -12.51 -4.81 2.44
CA GLY A 685 -13.92 -4.60 2.79
C GLY A 685 -14.61 -5.81 3.41
N GLU A 686 -13.93 -6.95 3.52
CA GLU A 686 -14.32 -8.09 4.34
C GLU A 686 -13.76 -7.95 5.76
N ILE A 687 -14.47 -8.50 6.72
CA ILE A 687 -14.06 -8.57 8.13
C ILE A 687 -14.19 -10.04 8.53
N SER A 688 -13.15 -10.58 9.19
CA SER A 688 -13.15 -11.95 9.70
C SER A 688 -14.00 -12.08 10.96
N GLU A 689 -14.29 -13.32 11.35
CA GLU A 689 -14.73 -13.59 12.71
C GLU A 689 -13.63 -13.19 13.72
N PRO A 690 -14.02 -12.84 14.95
CA PRO A 690 -13.06 -12.46 15.99
C PRO A 690 -12.15 -13.63 16.36
N PHE A 691 -10.97 -13.33 16.89
CA PHE A 691 -10.05 -14.25 17.54
C PHE A 691 -9.41 -13.59 18.76
N GLU A 692 -9.08 -14.36 19.76
CA GLU A 692 -8.48 -13.89 21.01
C GLU A 692 -7.01 -13.54 20.84
N ILE A 693 -6.49 -12.69 21.70
CA ILE A 693 -5.07 -12.29 21.73
C ILE A 693 -4.52 -12.40 23.15
N HIS A 694 -3.53 -13.26 23.32
CA HIS A 694 -2.92 -13.54 24.63
C HIS A 694 -1.53 -12.94 24.79
N THR A 695 -0.82 -12.61 23.71
CA THR A 695 0.55 -12.10 23.77
C THR A 695 0.69 -10.71 23.15
N GLY A 696 1.76 -10.04 23.44
CA GLY A 696 2.14 -8.77 22.84
C GLY A 696 1.31 -7.57 23.27
N VAL A 697 1.72 -6.41 22.74
CA VAL A 697 1.04 -5.13 22.89
C VAL A 697 0.46 -4.66 21.55
N ARG A 698 -0.63 -3.89 21.57
CA ARG A 698 -1.40 -3.52 20.38
C ARG A 698 -0.62 -2.57 19.46
N GLN A 699 -0.22 -3.00 18.26
CA GLN A 699 0.44 -2.14 17.27
C GLN A 699 -0.53 -1.09 16.73
N GLY A 700 -0.40 0.15 17.20
CA GLY A 700 -1.28 1.27 16.81
C GLY A 700 -1.91 1.99 18.00
N ASP A 701 -1.72 1.48 19.20
CA ASP A 701 -2.00 2.16 20.45
C ASP A 701 -0.83 3.08 20.83
N GLY A 702 -1.13 4.23 21.42
CA GLY A 702 -0.13 5.19 21.90
C GLY A 702 0.63 4.72 23.14
N LEU A 703 0.02 3.87 23.93
CA LEU A 703 0.58 3.31 25.16
C LEU A 703 1.63 2.21 24.89
N SER A 704 1.41 1.40 23.86
CA SER A 704 2.23 0.21 23.54
C SER A 704 3.73 0.46 23.42
N PRO A 705 4.22 1.57 22.82
CA PRO A 705 5.65 1.81 22.74
C PRO A 705 6.34 1.99 24.10
N LEU A 706 5.68 2.64 25.06
CA LEU A 706 6.25 2.82 26.41
C LEU A 706 6.24 1.50 27.18
N LEU A 707 5.15 0.72 27.06
CA LEU A 707 5.06 -0.62 27.66
C LEU A 707 6.17 -1.55 27.15
N PHE A 708 6.43 -1.50 25.84
CA PHE A 708 7.55 -2.23 25.24
C PHE A 708 8.90 -1.78 25.81
N ASN A 709 9.11 -0.46 25.90
CA ASN A 709 10.36 0.09 26.44
C ASN A 709 10.61 -0.34 27.88
N ILE A 710 9.59 -0.41 28.72
CA ILE A 710 9.70 -0.83 30.13
C ILE A 710 10.18 -2.29 30.23
N VAL A 711 9.61 -3.20 29.44
CA VAL A 711 10.03 -4.60 29.40
C VAL A 711 11.46 -4.73 28.86
N LEU A 712 11.78 -4.03 27.77
CA LEU A 712 13.13 -4.06 27.21
C LEU A 712 14.17 -3.45 28.18
N ASP A 713 13.80 -2.41 28.92
CA ASP A 713 14.67 -1.79 29.92
C ASP A 713 14.97 -2.74 31.08
N LYS A 714 14.00 -3.54 31.53
CA LYS A 714 14.21 -4.60 32.52
C LYS A 714 15.23 -5.64 32.01
N ILE A 715 15.08 -6.08 30.75
CA ILE A 715 16.02 -7.02 30.12
C ILE A 715 17.43 -6.42 30.08
N ILE A 716 17.53 -5.17 29.60
CA ILE A 716 18.84 -4.51 29.46
C ILE A 716 19.50 -4.27 30.83
N LYS A 717 18.76 -3.86 31.85
CA LYS A 717 19.30 -3.67 33.22
C LYS A 717 19.88 -4.97 33.76
N GLU A 718 19.19 -6.08 33.65
CA GLU A 718 19.70 -7.38 34.10
C GLU A 718 20.91 -7.83 33.27
N TRP A 719 20.89 -7.62 31.95
CA TRP A 719 21.97 -7.90 31.02
C TRP A 719 23.21 -7.02 31.31
N GLU A 720 23.01 -5.72 31.56
CA GLU A 720 24.09 -4.77 31.81
C GLU A 720 24.96 -5.11 33.04
N THR A 721 24.39 -5.76 34.05
CA THR A 721 25.15 -6.16 35.24
C THR A 721 26.24 -7.19 34.92
N LYS A 722 26.10 -7.96 33.84
CA LYS A 722 26.95 -9.10 33.51
C LYS A 722 27.88 -8.84 32.31
N VAL A 723 27.79 -7.66 31.65
CA VAL A 723 28.62 -7.32 30.47
C VAL A 723 29.56 -6.15 30.75
N LYS A 724 30.72 -6.14 30.10
CA LYS A 724 31.77 -5.12 30.31
C LYS A 724 31.48 -3.80 29.58
N GLY A 725 31.12 -3.88 28.29
CA GLY A 725 30.95 -2.71 27.44
C GLY A 725 32.25 -2.03 27.02
N ILE A 726 32.15 -0.87 26.40
CA ILE A 726 33.28 -0.07 25.93
C ILE A 726 33.49 1.18 26.78
N GLN A 727 34.73 1.54 27.02
CA GLN A 727 35.08 2.75 27.74
C GLN A 727 35.43 3.88 26.78
N LEU A 728 34.84 5.06 27.01
CA LEU A 728 35.27 6.34 26.46
C LEU A 728 35.88 7.20 27.56
N GLY A 729 36.88 8.01 27.20
CA GLY A 729 37.63 8.85 28.14
C GLY A 729 38.74 8.08 28.90
N LYS A 730 39.80 8.79 29.29
CA LYS A 730 41.00 8.22 29.92
C LYS A 730 41.07 8.55 31.41
N THR A 731 40.57 9.73 31.82
CA THR A 731 40.66 10.19 33.22
C THR A 731 39.41 9.80 33.99
N ARG A 732 39.54 9.70 35.35
CA ARG A 732 38.41 9.36 36.22
C ARG A 732 37.21 10.31 36.04
N ALA A 733 37.48 11.60 35.81
CA ALA A 733 36.46 12.62 35.60
C ALA A 733 35.71 12.51 34.25
N ASN A 734 36.35 11.93 33.20
CA ASN A 734 35.80 11.85 31.84
C ASN A 734 35.52 10.39 31.40
N LYS A 735 35.55 9.44 32.32
CA LYS A 735 35.30 8.03 32.03
C LYS A 735 33.80 7.76 31.86
N THR A 736 33.40 7.26 30.69
CA THR A 736 32.02 6.81 30.43
C THR A 736 32.05 5.40 29.84
N ILE A 737 31.36 4.47 30.49
CA ILE A 737 31.20 3.08 29.99
C ILE A 737 29.88 3.01 29.24
N ILE A 738 29.92 2.49 28.01
CA ILE A 738 28.74 2.34 27.16
C ILE A 738 28.66 0.86 26.75
N LYS A 739 27.54 0.22 27.06
CA LYS A 739 27.30 -1.19 26.79
C LYS A 739 26.41 -1.38 25.57
N CYS A 740 25.38 -0.53 25.45
CA CYS A 740 24.46 -0.57 24.31
C CYS A 740 23.89 0.81 23.95
N LEU A 741 23.24 0.86 22.79
CA LEU A 741 22.37 1.96 22.33
C LEU A 741 21.06 1.33 21.87
N ALA A 742 19.92 1.85 22.33
CA ALA A 742 18.60 1.33 21.99
C ALA A 742 17.69 2.43 21.43
N PHE A 743 16.91 2.07 20.41
CA PHE A 743 15.83 2.88 19.88
C PHE A 743 14.62 1.99 19.64
N ALA A 744 13.76 1.87 20.65
CA ALA A 744 12.72 0.84 20.73
C ALA A 744 13.36 -0.57 20.59
N ASP A 745 12.94 -1.34 19.58
CA ASP A 745 13.43 -2.68 19.27
C ASP A 745 14.79 -2.70 18.52
N ASP A 746 15.24 -1.57 17.97
CA ASP A 746 16.55 -1.47 17.31
C ASP A 746 17.66 -1.31 18.39
N LEU A 747 18.36 -2.39 18.72
CA LEU A 747 19.42 -2.44 19.73
C LEU A 747 20.80 -2.63 19.11
N VAL A 748 21.79 -1.89 19.60
CA VAL A 748 23.21 -2.02 19.23
C VAL A 748 24.02 -2.34 20.47
N ILE A 749 24.67 -3.50 20.52
CA ILE A 749 25.61 -3.90 21.57
C ILE A 749 27.01 -3.42 21.18
N LEU A 750 27.77 -2.90 22.17
CA LEU A 750 29.11 -2.39 21.96
C LEU A 750 30.10 -3.17 22.84
N SER A 751 31.09 -3.81 22.22
CA SER A 751 32.06 -4.68 22.88
C SER A 751 33.49 -4.35 22.43
N ASN A 752 34.49 -4.66 23.27
CA ASN A 752 35.90 -4.39 22.95
C ASN A 752 36.52 -5.40 21.97
N ASN A 753 35.98 -6.62 21.91
CA ASN A 753 36.43 -7.68 21.01
C ASN A 753 35.25 -8.59 20.66
N ARG A 754 35.49 -9.56 19.76
CA ARG A 754 34.45 -10.45 19.24
C ARG A 754 33.94 -11.45 20.30
N GLN A 755 34.80 -11.95 21.12
CA GLN A 755 34.44 -12.90 22.19
C GLN A 755 33.45 -12.23 23.15
N GLU A 756 33.77 -11.03 23.65
CA GLU A 756 32.82 -10.25 24.47
C GLU A 756 31.50 -9.95 23.75
N ALA A 757 31.53 -9.72 22.42
CA ALA A 757 30.32 -9.49 21.65
C ALA A 757 29.47 -10.75 21.52
N GLN A 758 30.10 -11.91 21.38
CA GLN A 758 29.40 -13.20 21.32
C GLN A 758 28.75 -13.51 22.68
N GLU A 759 29.53 -13.47 23.77
CA GLU A 759 29.04 -13.70 25.13
C GLU A 759 27.88 -12.77 25.49
N ALA A 760 28.01 -11.47 25.15
CA ALA A 760 26.97 -10.48 25.39
C ALA A 760 25.69 -10.75 24.60
N LEU A 761 25.80 -11.25 23.36
CA LEU A 761 24.64 -11.61 22.51
C LEU A 761 23.96 -12.90 22.99
N GLU A 762 24.72 -13.91 23.39
CA GLU A 762 24.20 -15.15 23.95
C GLU A 762 23.47 -14.91 25.28
N LEU A 763 24.03 -14.11 26.14
CA LEU A 763 23.40 -13.71 27.41
C LEU A 763 22.10 -12.90 27.16
N LEU A 764 22.13 -11.99 26.17
CA LEU A 764 20.90 -11.24 25.79
C LEU A 764 19.83 -12.18 25.30
N HIS A 765 20.19 -13.22 24.53
CA HIS A 765 19.23 -14.23 24.05
C HIS A 765 18.56 -14.95 25.23
N GLU A 766 19.35 -15.41 26.20
CA GLU A 766 18.86 -16.13 27.38
C GLU A 766 17.90 -15.28 28.23
N ILE A 767 18.26 -14.03 28.48
CA ILE A 767 17.44 -13.12 29.30
C ILE A 767 16.17 -12.72 28.51
N SER A 768 16.28 -12.38 27.21
CA SER A 768 15.13 -11.96 26.41
C SER A 768 14.11 -13.10 26.19
N ALA A 769 14.56 -14.34 26.07
CA ALA A 769 13.67 -15.50 25.93
C ALA A 769 12.73 -15.65 27.14
N LYS A 770 13.15 -15.27 28.35
CA LYS A 770 12.34 -15.29 29.59
C LYS A 770 11.18 -14.29 29.56
N THR A 771 11.16 -13.36 28.60
CA THR A 771 10.12 -12.37 28.42
C THR A 771 9.25 -12.59 27.17
N GLY A 772 9.50 -13.68 26.43
CA GLY A 772 8.87 -13.98 25.14
C GLY A 772 9.57 -13.33 23.93
N LEU A 773 10.59 -12.49 24.13
CA LEU A 773 11.33 -11.85 23.04
C LEU A 773 12.38 -12.81 22.47
N GLN A 774 12.39 -12.98 21.14
CA GLN A 774 13.34 -13.83 20.44
C GLN A 774 14.24 -13.03 19.50
N ILE A 775 15.55 -13.29 19.51
CA ILE A 775 16.52 -12.68 18.60
C ILE A 775 16.44 -13.35 17.22
N SER A 776 16.48 -12.56 16.15
CA SER A 776 16.57 -13.02 14.78
C SER A 776 18.04 -13.08 14.34
N TYR A 777 18.70 -14.23 14.45
CA TYR A 777 20.09 -14.39 14.03
C TYR A 777 20.33 -14.16 12.54
N GLU A 778 19.34 -14.45 11.68
CA GLU A 778 19.40 -14.20 10.22
C GLU A 778 19.51 -12.72 9.89
N LYS A 779 18.89 -11.83 10.71
CA LYS A 779 18.88 -10.38 10.50
C LYS A 779 19.87 -9.65 11.38
N THR A 780 20.28 -10.25 12.51
CA THR A 780 21.32 -9.72 13.38
C THR A 780 22.65 -9.72 12.62
N GLN A 781 23.38 -8.61 12.70
CA GLN A 781 24.64 -8.44 11.99
C GLN A 781 25.65 -7.74 12.89
N PHE A 782 26.93 -7.99 12.66
CA PHE A 782 27.97 -7.29 13.41
C PHE A 782 28.97 -6.58 12.50
N MET A 783 29.61 -5.57 13.04
CA MET A 783 30.59 -4.73 12.37
C MET A 783 31.86 -4.67 13.20
N GLU A 784 32.99 -5.05 12.59
CA GLU A 784 34.32 -4.92 13.15
C GLU A 784 35.35 -4.62 12.07
N ARG A 785 36.53 -4.10 12.47
CA ARG A 785 37.56 -3.67 11.51
C ARG A 785 38.35 -4.85 10.92
N LYS A 786 38.59 -5.93 11.69
CA LYS A 786 39.28 -7.13 11.18
C LYS A 786 38.50 -7.79 10.06
N LYS A 787 39.06 -7.88 8.87
CA LYS A 787 38.39 -8.40 7.66
C LYS A 787 38.44 -9.93 7.53
N SER A 788 39.31 -10.57 8.26
CA SER A 788 39.67 -12.01 8.09
C SER A 788 38.51 -12.98 8.38
N ILE A 789 37.45 -12.56 9.08
CA ILE A 789 36.36 -13.45 9.49
C ILE A 789 35.02 -12.88 9.05
N GLN A 790 34.21 -13.72 8.38
CA GLN A 790 32.93 -13.32 7.77
C GLN A 790 31.73 -13.54 8.69
N SER A 791 31.87 -14.35 9.73
CA SER A 791 30.78 -14.69 10.66
C SER A 791 31.23 -14.83 12.10
N MET A 792 30.30 -14.67 13.04
CA MET A 792 30.41 -14.98 14.45
C MET A 792 29.43 -16.11 14.77
N HIS A 793 29.95 -17.22 15.29
CA HIS A 793 29.19 -18.41 15.66
C HIS A 793 28.81 -18.32 17.11
N THR A 794 27.54 -18.37 17.42
CA THR A 794 26.96 -18.39 18.76
C THR A 794 26.27 -19.72 19.00
N LYS A 795 25.96 -20.05 20.26
CA LYS A 795 25.20 -21.26 20.62
C LYS A 795 23.83 -21.31 19.92
N TYR A 796 23.24 -20.16 19.53
CA TYR A 796 21.88 -20.05 19.02
C TYR A 796 21.80 -19.74 17.54
N GLY A 797 22.91 -19.45 16.86
CA GLY A 797 22.95 -19.19 15.45
C GLY A 797 24.16 -18.42 14.98
N VAL A 798 24.23 -18.17 13.67
CA VAL A 798 25.35 -17.52 13.01
C VAL A 798 25.01 -16.07 12.66
N VAL A 799 25.86 -15.16 13.09
CA VAL A 799 25.76 -13.72 12.84
C VAL A 799 26.75 -13.31 11.75
N LYS A 800 26.29 -12.65 10.70
CA LYS A 800 27.12 -12.23 9.57
C LYS A 800 27.83 -10.91 9.84
N ARG A 801 29.12 -10.83 9.41
CA ARG A 801 29.85 -9.56 9.40
C ARG A 801 29.42 -8.67 8.25
N VAL A 802 29.34 -7.36 8.51
CA VAL A 802 29.03 -6.35 7.50
C VAL A 802 30.02 -5.17 7.59
N GLU A 803 30.29 -4.53 6.46
CA GLU A 803 31.11 -3.30 6.41
C GLU A 803 30.30 -2.03 6.59
N LYS A 804 29.01 -2.11 6.29
CA LYS A 804 28.02 -1.04 6.47
C LYS A 804 26.68 -1.62 6.90
N PHE A 805 26.01 -0.96 7.81
CA PHE A 805 24.69 -1.33 8.30
C PHE A 805 23.74 -0.14 8.26
N LYS A 806 22.45 -0.36 7.95
CA LYS A 806 21.45 0.69 7.92
C LYS A 806 20.77 0.81 9.29
N TYR A 807 21.31 1.68 10.14
CA TYR A 807 20.82 1.94 11.49
C TYR A 807 19.90 3.16 11.49
N LEU A 808 18.69 3.01 12.01
CA LEU A 808 17.67 4.08 12.09
C LEU A 808 17.48 4.87 10.77
N GLY A 809 17.56 4.17 9.63
CA GLY A 809 17.35 4.77 8.31
C GLY A 809 18.57 5.44 7.66
N GLU A 810 19.75 5.42 8.34
CA GLU A 810 21.01 5.98 7.86
C GLU A 810 22.11 4.92 7.84
N TYR A 811 23.05 4.99 6.89
CA TYR A 811 24.17 4.04 6.87
C TYR A 811 25.26 4.38 7.88
N ILE A 812 25.61 3.38 8.69
CA ILE A 812 26.79 3.39 9.53
C ILE A 812 27.85 2.51 8.87
N GLN A 813 29.09 2.97 8.88
CA GLN A 813 30.25 2.26 8.36
C GLN A 813 31.32 2.08 9.43
N ILE A 814 32.16 1.08 9.24
CA ILE A 814 33.35 0.85 10.07
C ILE A 814 34.17 2.13 10.19
N GLY A 815 34.61 2.47 11.42
CA GLY A 815 35.39 3.67 11.72
C GLY A 815 34.59 4.97 11.60
N GLY A 816 33.23 4.94 11.59
CA GLY A 816 32.39 6.12 11.61
C GLY A 816 32.42 6.95 10.29
N SER A 817 32.84 6.36 9.17
CA SER A 817 32.88 7.04 7.87
C SER A 817 31.48 7.43 7.36
N ASN A 818 31.37 8.61 6.72
CA ASN A 818 30.12 9.14 6.15
C ASN A 818 29.97 8.88 4.64
N LYS A 819 30.89 8.17 4.01
CA LYS A 819 30.92 7.99 2.56
C LYS A 819 29.66 7.33 2.01
N ALA A 820 29.21 6.22 2.61
CA ALA A 820 27.99 5.52 2.18
C ALA A 820 26.73 6.36 2.39
N SER A 821 26.64 7.11 3.49
CA SER A 821 25.53 8.01 3.77
C SER A 821 25.40 9.13 2.72
N ASN A 822 26.52 9.72 2.33
CA ASN A 822 26.52 10.81 1.37
C ASN A 822 26.15 10.32 -0.05
N VAL A 823 26.57 9.10 -0.43
CA VAL A 823 26.14 8.47 -1.69
C VAL A 823 24.64 8.18 -1.67
N GLU A 824 24.12 7.55 -0.59
CA GLU A 824 22.68 7.28 -0.46
C GLU A 824 21.85 8.56 -0.53
N ARG A 825 22.34 9.65 0.01
CA ARG A 825 21.70 10.97 -0.02
C ARG A 825 21.49 11.48 -1.44
N ALA A 826 22.50 11.36 -2.30
CA ALA A 826 22.38 11.67 -3.72
C ALA A 826 21.40 10.75 -4.45
N GLU A 827 21.41 9.44 -4.14
CA GLU A 827 20.49 8.47 -4.72
C GLU A 827 19.04 8.73 -4.31
N LYS A 828 18.77 9.03 -3.03
CA LYS A 828 17.44 9.41 -2.54
C LYS A 828 16.91 10.64 -3.26
N LEU A 829 17.75 11.67 -3.41
CA LEU A 829 17.40 12.90 -4.12
C LEU A 829 17.11 12.63 -5.61
N GLN A 830 17.93 11.81 -6.26
CA GLN A 830 17.73 11.41 -7.66
C GLN A 830 16.44 10.61 -7.84
N LYS A 831 16.13 9.70 -6.92
CA LYS A 831 14.88 8.91 -6.93
C LYS A 831 13.66 9.81 -6.76
N ALA A 832 13.70 10.71 -5.79
CA ALA A 832 12.63 11.68 -5.58
C ALA A 832 12.42 12.59 -6.79
N TYR A 833 13.50 13.05 -7.43
CA TYR A 833 13.45 13.81 -8.67
C TYR A 833 12.80 13.03 -9.83
N LYS A 834 13.17 11.77 -10.04
CA LYS A 834 12.55 10.93 -11.07
C LYS A 834 11.04 10.80 -10.88
N LEU A 835 10.59 10.65 -9.65
CA LEU A 835 9.15 10.55 -9.32
C LEU A 835 8.40 11.87 -9.58
N THR A 836 9.05 13.01 -9.40
CA THR A 836 8.44 14.34 -9.53
C THR A 836 8.65 15.02 -10.89
N TRP A 837 9.44 14.40 -11.75
CA TRP A 837 9.83 14.92 -13.06
C TRP A 837 8.67 15.46 -13.92
N THR A 838 7.58 14.68 -14.01
CA THR A 838 6.42 15.04 -14.83
C THR A 838 5.72 16.30 -14.35
N HIS A 839 5.72 16.55 -13.02
CA HIS A 839 5.08 17.72 -12.40
C HIS A 839 5.92 18.97 -12.61
N TYR A 840 7.24 18.87 -12.45
CA TYR A 840 8.13 20.01 -12.64
C TYR A 840 8.20 20.47 -14.10
N ASN A 841 7.84 19.60 -15.04
CA ASN A 841 7.70 19.94 -16.46
C ASN A 841 6.40 20.69 -16.80
N LYS A 842 5.37 20.64 -15.95
CA LYS A 842 4.08 21.27 -16.25
C LYS A 842 4.16 22.80 -16.11
N ARG A 843 3.71 23.53 -17.15
CA ARG A 843 3.68 25.01 -17.14
C ARG A 843 2.60 25.57 -16.23
N ASN A 844 1.53 24.83 -16.00
CA ASN A 844 0.36 25.24 -15.19
C ASN A 844 0.63 25.22 -13.67
N ILE A 845 1.76 24.74 -13.20
CA ILE A 845 2.16 24.82 -11.79
C ILE A 845 3.17 25.94 -11.66
N SER A 846 2.93 26.91 -10.76
CA SER A 846 3.84 28.03 -10.54
C SER A 846 5.21 27.56 -10.02
N ARG A 847 6.23 28.37 -10.24
CA ARG A 847 7.58 28.14 -9.70
C ARG A 847 7.55 28.07 -8.18
N LYS A 848 6.77 28.94 -7.52
CA LYS A 848 6.61 28.97 -6.05
C LYS A 848 6.02 27.67 -5.52
N ALA A 849 4.96 27.12 -6.16
CA ALA A 849 4.36 25.85 -5.77
C ALA A 849 5.31 24.65 -5.98
N LYS A 850 6.07 24.64 -7.09
CA LYS A 850 7.10 23.62 -7.34
C LYS A 850 8.22 23.68 -6.29
N LEU A 851 8.68 24.89 -5.97
CA LEU A 851 9.73 25.09 -4.97
C LEU A 851 9.25 24.68 -3.56
N ARG A 852 8.00 25.02 -3.20
CA ARG A 852 7.40 24.54 -1.94
C ARG A 852 7.36 23.01 -1.89
N HIS A 853 6.92 22.34 -2.96
CA HIS A 853 6.93 20.89 -3.02
C HIS A 853 8.36 20.33 -2.91
N TYR A 854 9.33 20.92 -3.61
CA TYR A 854 10.74 20.54 -3.50
C TYR A 854 11.24 20.63 -2.06
N ASN A 855 11.06 21.79 -1.42
CA ASN A 855 11.54 22.06 -0.06
C ASN A 855 10.87 21.18 1.01
N THR A 856 9.62 20.75 0.81
CA THR A 856 8.85 20.02 1.83
C THR A 856 8.78 18.51 1.62
N VAL A 857 8.98 18.03 0.39
CA VAL A 857 8.87 16.60 0.05
C VAL A 857 10.18 16.00 -0.45
N VAL A 858 10.86 16.72 -1.36
CA VAL A 858 12.04 16.15 -2.02
C VAL A 858 13.30 16.36 -1.20
N LEU A 859 13.53 17.59 -0.77
CA LEU A 859 14.73 17.98 -0.03
C LEU A 859 14.87 17.30 1.35
N PRO A 860 13.79 17.10 2.15
CA PRO A 860 13.89 16.39 3.43
C PRO A 860 14.43 14.96 3.32
N GLU A 861 14.22 14.28 2.20
CA GLU A 861 14.80 12.94 1.95
C GLU A 861 16.35 12.98 1.96
N ALA A 862 16.94 14.06 1.44
CA ALA A 862 18.38 14.27 1.45
C ALA A 862 18.91 14.84 2.78
N LEU A 863 18.05 15.51 3.54
CA LEU A 863 18.40 16.15 4.81
C LEU A 863 18.22 15.24 6.03
N TYR A 864 17.70 14.02 5.87
CA TYR A 864 17.52 13.11 7.00
C TYR A 864 18.86 12.77 7.65
N ALA A 865 18.94 12.93 8.98
CA ALA A 865 20.13 12.74 9.79
C ALA A 865 21.41 13.47 9.29
N SER A 866 21.26 14.51 8.46
CA SER A 866 22.39 15.26 7.89
C SER A 866 23.18 16.04 8.93
N GLU A 867 22.55 16.39 10.04
CA GLU A 867 23.17 17.01 11.23
C GLU A 867 24.26 16.17 11.89
N THR A 868 24.22 14.86 11.68
CA THR A 868 25.18 13.90 12.25
C THR A 868 26.37 13.62 11.33
N THR A 869 26.40 14.21 10.12
CA THR A 869 27.40 13.89 9.10
C THR A 869 28.40 15.01 8.88
N THR A 870 29.61 14.64 8.45
CA THR A 870 30.62 15.58 7.92
C THR A 870 30.44 15.79 6.42
N ILE A 871 30.72 17.01 5.97
CA ILE A 871 30.62 17.42 4.57
C ILE A 871 31.94 17.07 3.86
N GLY A 872 32.20 15.78 3.63
CA GLY A 872 33.34 15.35 2.81
C GLY A 872 33.16 15.75 1.33
N ALA A 873 34.20 16.26 0.69
CA ALA A 873 34.15 16.95 -0.60
C ALA A 873 33.55 16.14 -1.76
N SER A 874 33.71 14.81 -1.81
CA SER A 874 33.29 13.99 -2.95
C SER A 874 31.82 13.54 -2.93
N GLY A 875 31.28 13.17 -1.76
CA GLY A 875 29.92 12.61 -1.67
C GLY A 875 28.83 13.66 -1.79
N ILE A 876 29.05 14.86 -1.26
CA ILE A 876 28.09 15.97 -1.33
C ILE A 876 28.04 16.62 -2.72
N ALA A 877 29.17 16.63 -3.43
CA ALA A 877 29.22 17.16 -4.80
C ALA A 877 28.21 16.48 -5.74
N GLU A 878 27.99 15.17 -5.57
CA GLU A 878 26.98 14.43 -6.35
C GLU A 878 25.56 14.85 -5.96
N ALA A 879 25.27 15.00 -4.66
CA ALA A 879 23.95 15.45 -4.20
C ALA A 879 23.64 16.88 -4.69
N GLU A 880 24.63 17.80 -4.64
CA GLU A 880 24.51 19.14 -5.19
C GLU A 880 24.32 19.17 -6.72
N LYS A 881 24.96 18.25 -7.45
CA LYS A 881 24.69 18.09 -8.89
C LYS A 881 23.22 17.79 -9.16
N VAL A 882 22.66 16.84 -8.40
CA VAL A 882 21.26 16.47 -8.52
C VAL A 882 20.35 17.63 -8.12
N GLU A 883 20.65 18.31 -7.01
CA GLU A 883 19.96 19.52 -6.58
C GLU A 883 19.89 20.58 -7.68
N ARG A 884 21.03 20.98 -8.24
CA ARG A 884 21.11 21.96 -9.33
C ARG A 884 20.32 21.52 -10.56
N LYS A 885 20.26 20.21 -10.85
CA LYS A 885 19.44 19.65 -11.93
C LYS A 885 17.94 19.84 -11.66
N ILE A 886 17.51 19.62 -10.42
CA ILE A 886 16.12 19.83 -10.00
C ILE A 886 15.75 21.31 -10.04
N LEU A 887 16.57 22.18 -9.46
CA LEU A 887 16.31 23.62 -9.41
C LEU A 887 16.25 24.23 -10.82
N ARG A 888 17.17 23.83 -11.73
CA ARG A 888 17.09 24.24 -13.15
C ARG A 888 15.79 23.80 -13.81
N LYS A 889 15.24 22.67 -13.39
CA LYS A 889 13.95 22.21 -13.92
C LYS A 889 12.77 22.99 -13.37
N ILE A 890 12.85 23.47 -12.12
CA ILE A 890 11.83 24.31 -11.49
C ILE A 890 11.86 25.72 -12.09
N PHE A 891 13.04 26.31 -12.16
CA PHE A 891 13.21 27.71 -12.60
C PHE A 891 13.20 27.90 -14.12
N GLY A 892 13.58 26.85 -14.88
CA GLY A 892 13.70 26.89 -16.33
C GLY A 892 14.98 27.54 -16.84
N ALA A 893 15.09 27.66 -18.17
CA ALA A 893 16.14 28.38 -18.84
C ALA A 893 15.98 29.92 -18.67
N VAL A 894 17.02 30.66 -18.93
CA VAL A 894 17.04 32.13 -18.97
C VAL A 894 17.21 32.57 -20.41
N HIS A 895 16.44 33.58 -20.80
CA HIS A 895 16.63 34.24 -22.09
C HIS A 895 17.48 35.48 -21.90
N ARG A 896 18.64 35.56 -22.54
CA ARG A 896 19.57 36.72 -22.56
C ARG A 896 20.08 36.90 -23.96
N ASP A 897 20.16 38.12 -24.39
CA ASP A 897 20.75 38.49 -25.69
C ASP A 897 20.18 37.69 -26.86
N GLY A 898 18.84 37.46 -26.87
CA GLY A 898 18.15 36.69 -27.92
C GLY A 898 18.29 35.17 -27.78
N ILE A 899 19.10 34.63 -26.85
CA ILE A 899 19.44 33.20 -26.75
C ILE A 899 18.94 32.60 -25.45
N TRP A 900 18.36 31.38 -25.56
CA TRP A 900 17.97 30.59 -24.39
C TRP A 900 19.19 29.88 -23.79
N MET A 901 19.58 30.27 -22.60
CA MET A 901 20.73 29.69 -21.92
C MET A 901 20.36 28.90 -20.66
N LYS A 902 21.23 27.98 -20.29
CA LYS A 902 21.15 27.29 -19.03
C LYS A 902 21.32 28.27 -17.85
N ARG A 903 20.32 28.31 -16.93
CA ARG A 903 20.38 29.23 -15.79
C ARG A 903 21.68 29.09 -14.98
N PRO A 904 22.41 30.16 -14.72
CA PRO A 904 23.64 30.15 -13.92
C PRO A 904 23.39 29.60 -12.51
N THR A 905 24.43 29.02 -11.91
CA THR A 905 24.31 28.42 -10.59
C THR A 905 24.01 29.44 -9.49
N LYS A 906 24.53 30.67 -9.60
CA LYS A 906 24.28 31.74 -8.64
C LYS A 906 22.80 32.08 -8.55
N GLU A 907 22.12 32.24 -9.68
CA GLU A 907 20.68 32.54 -9.76
C GLU A 907 19.75 31.43 -9.23
N LEU A 908 20.22 30.18 -9.19
CA LEU A 908 19.43 29.07 -8.63
C LEU A 908 19.21 29.24 -7.12
N TYR A 909 20.10 29.90 -6.43
CA TYR A 909 20.14 30.03 -5.00
C TYR A 909 19.72 31.41 -4.48
N GLU A 910 19.24 32.31 -5.35
CA GLU A 910 18.62 33.59 -4.95
C GLU A 910 17.32 33.32 -4.18
N ASP A 911 16.48 32.45 -4.72
CA ASP A 911 15.17 32.05 -4.14
C ASP A 911 15.21 30.68 -3.41
N SER A 912 16.36 30.03 -3.32
CA SER A 912 16.48 28.68 -2.73
C SER A 912 17.74 28.55 -1.90
N ASN A 913 17.66 27.89 -0.76
CA ASN A 913 18.82 27.57 0.05
C ASN A 913 19.63 26.43 -0.57
N LYS A 914 20.95 26.51 -0.48
CA LYS A 914 21.87 25.47 -0.88
C LYS A 914 21.76 24.26 0.05
N LEU A 915 21.82 23.04 -0.49
CA LEU A 915 21.79 21.81 0.32
C LEU A 915 22.88 21.79 1.39
N THR A 916 24.10 22.21 1.04
CA THR A 916 25.23 22.30 1.97
C THR A 916 24.97 23.28 3.11
N ASP A 917 24.40 24.46 2.81
CA ASP A 917 24.10 25.48 3.83
C ASP A 917 23.01 25.01 4.78
N MET A 918 22.03 24.27 4.26
CA MET A 918 21.00 23.66 5.09
C MET A 918 21.57 22.56 5.99
N ILE A 919 22.51 21.75 5.52
CA ILE A 919 23.22 20.76 6.34
C ILE A 919 24.01 21.46 7.45
N LYS A 920 24.75 22.56 7.14
CA LYS A 920 25.45 23.36 8.14
C LYS A 920 24.51 23.94 9.20
N LYS A 921 23.39 24.55 8.77
CA LYS A 921 22.38 25.09 9.69
C LYS A 921 21.80 24.01 10.60
N ARG A 922 21.49 22.82 10.08
CA ARG A 922 21.01 21.68 10.87
C ARG A 922 22.06 21.18 11.85
N ARG A 923 23.32 21.09 11.41
CA ARG A 923 24.45 20.68 12.25
C ARG A 923 24.68 21.64 13.39
N LEU A 924 24.68 22.95 13.13
CA LEU A 924 24.76 23.99 14.16
C LEU A 924 23.58 23.90 15.15
N SER A 925 22.36 23.75 14.62
CA SER A 925 21.18 23.60 15.48
C SER A 925 21.26 22.38 16.39
N PHE A 926 21.75 21.25 15.86
CA PHE A 926 21.97 20.02 16.61
C PHE A 926 23.11 20.15 17.64
N TYR A 927 24.20 20.82 17.27
CA TYR A 927 25.28 21.14 18.20
C TYR A 927 24.79 21.97 19.38
N GLY A 928 24.04 23.03 19.13
CA GLY A 928 23.47 23.85 20.20
C GLY A 928 22.45 23.10 21.05
N HIS A 929 21.73 22.13 20.48
CA HIS A 929 20.85 21.23 21.24
C HIS A 929 21.68 20.36 22.21
N ILE A 930 22.73 19.71 21.75
CA ILE A 930 23.60 18.88 22.60
C ILE A 930 24.32 19.75 23.65
N TYR A 931 24.76 20.96 23.27
CA TYR A 931 25.46 21.87 24.17
C TYR A 931 24.61 22.25 25.38
N ARG A 932 23.32 22.51 25.21
CA ARG A 932 22.34 22.85 26.26
C ARG A 932 21.68 21.64 26.94
N MET A 933 22.08 20.41 26.54
CA MET A 933 21.50 19.18 27.08
C MET A 933 21.98 18.95 28.51
N ASN A 934 21.13 18.33 29.35
CA ASN A 934 21.48 17.92 30.71
C ASN A 934 22.66 16.95 30.70
N ASP A 935 23.61 17.12 31.64
CA ASP A 935 24.85 16.35 31.74
C ASP A 935 24.64 14.85 32.01
N ASN A 936 23.50 14.47 32.57
CA ASN A 936 23.16 13.07 32.80
C ASN A 936 22.85 12.30 31.51
N ARG A 937 22.51 13.00 30.43
CA ARG A 937 22.19 12.40 29.11
C ARG A 937 23.43 11.72 28.52
N LEU A 938 23.25 10.48 28.03
CA LEU A 938 24.31 9.72 27.36
C LEU A 938 24.97 10.51 26.21
N THR A 939 24.18 11.14 25.36
CA THR A 939 24.67 11.98 24.25
C THR A 939 25.55 13.14 24.77
N LYS A 940 25.15 13.78 25.87
CA LYS A 940 25.93 14.86 26.49
C LYS A 940 27.25 14.35 27.12
N LYS A 941 27.20 13.18 27.78
CA LYS A 941 28.41 12.54 28.32
C LYS A 941 29.41 12.24 27.20
N ILE A 942 28.96 11.63 26.10
CA ILE A 942 29.82 11.38 24.91
C ILE A 942 30.39 12.69 24.36
N PHE A 943 29.56 13.73 24.24
CA PHE A 943 29.97 15.04 23.79
C PHE A 943 31.05 15.67 24.64
N ASN A 944 30.89 15.65 25.97
CA ASN A 944 31.86 16.21 26.94
C ASN A 944 33.22 15.50 26.87
N VAL A 945 33.22 14.14 26.82
CA VAL A 945 34.46 13.35 26.67
C VAL A 945 35.25 13.76 25.42
N ILE A 946 34.57 14.04 24.29
CA ILE A 946 35.26 14.34 23.03
C ILE A 946 35.66 15.81 22.96
N ASN A 947 34.82 16.69 23.49
CA ASN A 947 35.08 18.14 23.50
C ASN A 947 36.35 18.48 24.34
N CYS A 948 36.58 17.70 25.42
CA CYS A 948 37.77 17.79 26.23
C CYS A 948 38.98 17.00 25.69
N SER A 949 38.83 16.28 24.58
CA SER A 949 39.90 15.46 24.00
C SER A 949 40.81 16.30 23.10
N ILE A 950 42.13 16.05 23.19
CA ILE A 950 43.15 16.68 22.33
C ILE A 950 42.90 16.35 20.84
N LYS A 951 42.40 15.15 20.54
CA LYS A 951 42.04 14.72 19.17
C LYS A 951 40.52 14.77 18.97
N LYS A 952 40.04 15.93 18.51
CA LYS A 952 38.65 16.09 18.14
C LYS A 952 38.30 15.30 16.86
N THR A 953 37.05 14.91 16.71
CA THR A 953 36.56 14.29 15.46
C THR A 953 36.38 15.32 14.37
N ASN A 954 36.41 14.90 13.11
CA ASN A 954 36.18 15.80 11.97
C ASN A 954 34.84 16.56 12.09
N TRP A 955 33.84 15.99 12.75
CA TRP A 955 32.54 16.63 12.95
C TRP A 955 32.67 17.88 13.86
N PHE A 956 33.50 17.81 14.90
CA PHE A 956 33.79 18.97 15.78
C PHE A 956 34.58 20.06 15.05
N HIS A 957 35.54 19.69 14.22
CA HIS A 957 36.29 20.67 13.41
C HIS A 957 35.38 21.40 12.42
N GLU A 958 34.48 20.66 11.74
CA GLU A 958 33.51 21.30 10.88
C GLU A 958 32.50 22.19 11.62
N ILE A 959 32.15 21.89 12.88
CA ILE A 959 31.34 22.75 13.75
C ILE A 959 32.09 24.02 14.10
N GLU A 960 33.34 23.94 14.46
CA GLU A 960 34.18 25.12 14.78
C GLU A 960 34.29 26.04 13.55
N ASP A 961 34.52 25.48 12.37
CA ASP A 961 34.52 26.21 11.11
C ASP A 961 33.13 26.87 10.83
N ASP A 962 32.05 26.13 11.05
CA ASP A 962 30.69 26.62 10.83
C ASP A 962 30.31 27.75 11.82
N LEU A 963 30.70 27.64 13.09
CA LEU A 963 30.51 28.67 14.13
C LEU A 963 31.29 29.95 13.79
N MET A 964 32.54 29.79 13.38
CA MET A 964 33.38 30.89 12.95
C MET A 964 32.79 31.62 11.74
N GLN A 965 32.38 30.88 10.69
CA GLN A 965 31.71 31.44 9.52
C GLN A 965 30.38 32.12 9.86
N ALA A 966 29.72 31.65 10.91
CA ALA A 966 28.45 32.17 11.38
C ALA A 966 28.62 33.41 12.29
N GLY A 967 29.82 33.71 12.76
CA GLY A 967 30.05 34.70 13.77
C GLY A 967 29.29 34.44 15.08
N ILE A 968 29.31 33.19 15.54
CA ILE A 968 28.60 32.71 16.73
C ILE A 968 29.63 32.38 17.82
N ASN A 969 29.52 33.06 18.97
CA ASN A 969 30.32 32.76 20.17
C ASN A 969 29.62 31.74 21.08
N LYS A 970 30.29 31.22 22.08
CA LYS A 970 29.78 30.24 23.02
C LYS A 970 28.63 30.76 23.89
N GLU A 971 28.62 32.04 24.23
CA GLU A 971 27.59 32.68 25.05
C GLU A 971 26.24 32.69 24.33
N MET A 972 26.27 33.03 23.04
CA MET A 972 25.07 33.02 22.18
C MET A 972 24.42 31.60 22.09
N ILE A 973 25.21 30.54 22.22
CA ILE A 973 24.69 29.18 22.14
C ILE A 973 23.75 28.88 23.32
N ASN A 974 23.97 29.47 24.48
CA ASN A 974 23.13 29.30 25.67
C ASN A 974 21.75 29.94 25.48
N ASN A 975 21.66 31.09 24.82
CA ASN A 975 20.38 31.70 24.48
C ASN A 975 19.75 30.98 23.25
N ARG A 976 18.74 30.15 23.51
CA ARG A 976 18.12 29.34 22.47
C ARG A 976 17.44 30.16 21.36
N ILE A 977 16.87 31.32 21.71
CA ILE A 977 16.11 32.16 20.77
C ILE A 977 17.09 32.88 19.83
N ASP A 978 18.09 33.55 20.39
CA ASP A 978 19.09 34.31 19.60
C ASP A 978 19.92 33.39 18.70
N PHE A 979 20.33 32.24 19.25
CA PHE A 979 21.04 31.22 18.49
C PHE A 979 20.21 30.73 17.30
N ARG A 980 18.91 30.45 17.50
CA ARG A 980 18.01 30.01 16.45
C ARG A 980 17.81 31.09 15.37
N ASN A 981 17.61 32.34 15.79
CA ASN A 981 17.43 33.46 14.88
C ASN A 981 18.70 33.69 14.06
N LYS A 982 19.86 33.64 14.67
CA LYS A 982 21.14 33.77 13.98
C LYS A 982 21.33 32.70 12.91
N ILE A 983 21.11 31.42 13.26
CA ILE A 983 21.21 30.30 12.32
C ILE A 983 20.20 30.42 11.17
N ALA A 984 18.97 30.89 11.42
CA ALA A 984 17.95 31.02 10.38
C ALA A 984 18.39 31.98 9.29
N ASN A 985 18.98 33.13 9.70
CA ASN A 985 19.32 34.26 8.82
C ASN A 985 20.70 34.15 8.16
N ILE A 986 21.55 33.20 8.57
CA ILE A 986 22.91 33.11 8.04
C ILE A 986 22.93 32.63 6.58
N LYS A 987 23.77 33.27 5.76
CA LYS A 987 24.23 32.78 4.46
C LYS A 987 25.71 32.47 4.59
N PHE A 988 26.07 31.21 4.29
CA PHE A 988 27.48 30.81 4.32
C PHE A 988 28.13 31.21 3.01
N ASP A 989 29.20 32.01 3.09
CA ASP A 989 29.97 32.35 1.91
C ASP A 989 30.66 31.12 1.32
N ALA A 990 30.73 31.08 0.00
CA ALA A 990 31.53 30.07 -0.66
C ALA A 990 33.01 30.34 -0.28
N LYS A 991 33.64 29.43 0.47
CA LYS A 991 35.12 29.50 0.62
C LYS A 991 35.69 29.58 -0.80
N GLU A 992 36.34 30.67 -1.14
CA GLU A 992 37.19 30.68 -2.30
C GLU A 992 38.23 29.57 -2.10
N LYS A 993 38.01 28.47 -2.80
CA LYS A 993 39.08 27.51 -2.93
C LYS A 993 40.22 28.23 -3.64
N LYS A 994 41.24 28.65 -2.90
CA LYS A 994 42.54 28.87 -3.52
C LYS A 994 42.83 27.64 -4.34
N ARG A 995 42.59 27.74 -5.64
CA ARG A 995 43.06 26.76 -6.59
C ARG A 995 44.59 26.76 -6.48
N THR A 996 45.15 25.89 -5.63
CA THR A 996 46.52 25.38 -5.83
C THR A 996 46.44 24.42 -7.04
N GLY A 997 46.01 24.97 -8.15
CA GLY A 997 46.02 24.31 -9.43
C GLY A 997 47.21 24.90 -10.17
N VAL A 998 48.18 24.05 -10.44
CA VAL A 998 49.21 24.32 -11.43
C VAL A 998 48.60 25.10 -12.59
N LEU A 999 48.97 26.35 -12.76
CA LEU A 999 48.62 27.15 -13.92
C LEU A 999 49.06 26.37 -15.16
N TRP A 1000 48.09 25.87 -15.88
CA TRP A 1000 48.32 25.19 -17.14
C TRP A 1000 48.85 26.23 -18.10
N THR A 1001 50.11 26.13 -18.49
CA THR A 1001 50.65 26.92 -19.55
C THR A 1001 49.88 26.66 -20.85
N GLU A 1002 49.83 27.63 -21.74
CA GLU A 1002 49.13 27.50 -23.05
C GLU A 1002 49.56 26.25 -23.80
N GLN A 1003 50.82 25.86 -23.66
CA GLN A 1003 51.41 24.67 -24.26
C GLN A 1003 50.75 23.35 -23.67
N ARG A 1004 50.59 23.24 -22.35
CA ARG A 1004 49.91 22.10 -21.72
C ARG A 1004 48.43 22.04 -22.06
N LYS A 1005 47.74 23.19 -22.27
CA LYS A 1005 46.35 23.23 -22.76
C LYS A 1005 46.26 22.67 -24.17
N LYS A 1006 47.21 22.99 -25.04
CA LYS A 1006 47.30 22.48 -26.43
C LYS A 1006 47.52 20.97 -26.45
N GLU A 1007 48.51 20.48 -25.71
CA GLU A 1007 48.79 19.03 -25.56
C GLU A 1007 47.61 18.22 -25.00
N HIS A 1008 46.89 18.77 -24.02
CA HIS A 1008 45.68 18.13 -23.49
C HIS A 1008 44.57 18.08 -24.54
N SER A 1009 44.36 19.18 -25.29
CA SER A 1009 43.37 19.23 -26.38
C SER A 1009 43.67 18.21 -27.47
N GLU A 1010 44.95 18.08 -27.86
CA GLU A 1010 45.38 17.09 -28.85
C GLU A 1010 45.25 15.63 -28.34
N ARG A 1011 45.59 15.35 -27.05
CA ARG A 1011 45.36 14.06 -26.42
C ARG A 1011 43.84 13.71 -26.39
N MET A 1012 42.99 14.67 -26.11
CA MET A 1012 41.52 14.47 -26.10
C MET A 1012 41.00 14.26 -27.53
N LYS A 1013 41.50 14.98 -28.54
CA LYS A 1013 41.19 14.74 -29.96
C LYS A 1013 41.57 13.33 -30.40
N LYS A 1014 42.79 12.86 -30.09
CA LYS A 1014 43.24 11.48 -30.33
C LYS A 1014 42.43 10.43 -29.60
N PHE A 1015 42.03 10.70 -28.35
CA PHE A 1015 41.15 9.82 -27.57
C PHE A 1015 39.74 9.67 -28.21
N TRP A 1016 39.17 10.78 -28.68
CA TRP A 1016 37.86 10.76 -29.33
C TRP A 1016 37.90 10.17 -30.74
N GLN A 1017 38.99 10.34 -31.48
CA GLN A 1017 39.20 9.67 -32.76
C GLN A 1017 39.31 8.13 -32.59
N LYS A 1018 40.05 7.68 -31.56
CA LYS A 1018 40.16 6.26 -31.21
C LYS A 1018 38.83 5.63 -30.71
N LYS A 1019 37.89 6.43 -30.23
CA LYS A 1019 36.57 6.00 -29.77
C LYS A 1019 35.48 6.05 -30.86
N LYS A 1020 35.73 6.73 -31.97
CA LYS A 1020 34.88 6.75 -33.18
C LYS A 1020 35.25 5.63 -34.16
N GLY A 1021 36.39 4.98 -33.98
CA GLY A 1021 36.85 3.85 -34.81
C GLY A 1021 36.63 2.47 -34.17
N LYS A 1022 35.76 2.38 -33.15
CA LYS A 1022 35.27 1.11 -32.55
C LYS A 1022 33.75 1.06 -32.54
#